data_f3e30182fa31a6b0142e6a78acca84d8
#
_entry.id   f3e30182fa31a6b0142e6a78acca84d8
#
_cell.length_a   1.000
_cell.length_b   1.000
_cell.length_c   1.000
_cell.angle_alpha   90.00
_cell.angle_beta   90.00
_cell.angle_gamma   90.00
#
_symmetry.space_group_name_H-M   'P 1'
#
loop_
_entity.id
_entity.type
_entity.pdbx_description
1 polymer ?
#
loop_
_entity_poly.entity_id
_entity_poly.type
_entity_poly.pdbx_seq_one_letter_code
_entity_poly.pdbx_strand_id
1 'polypeptide(L)'
;MKTKWQKALSIALALSCASSIVVLSSCDNKEDTVERNTALRVFESSDGALDNFLNSYMERHIGYNDNRVITNTLGTGTTYAKYWEERSLSWFDHDIIGQDIESSIKTQLEVTPQDDYGMIFNANNNFLDSMWSGVAGGNPFGWPFPLYNKSQGNSIGWEFNNSANEDWYVQSGEEICYNGYLNVAFAGEKDETLILKTKDFPLLYGKTYSTEHCPIIELDMRLNNLHLFGMDSDVEEVYVIWKTENGGGTWYEVPLSTWAVTNPEQTAYTASRTWLPMYLNENWNGQKLTAVGVKVQPKDGKALDIEFRLNYFQLNYDTRQSFPTSQYIMAFAEYASTSRDLEFLQNNLAKLRQAIMWELECLKGKQGMLDISYLQGHDGIPNKVGHGISDCYYDITPSPAINFWSNVNFYGALKAVIGVEKMAAAYGITDTTANIRHPYNIDERIQWTYSVTDLETILSDLKTNIEKPYVEGDYDWSEKGGFWDAKTGRFIQGVTAEGNKLDYGYLHYNLEAISYGIGTDAQVKSIMDWIDGDRIVEGDTSTGDDIYIFEFAPRYSTVDNKKDYLWAYQKGGEGRLRFGDSVNDGGAVITWSYHDLVARVQERGVEDAFGRLKEINAWYDKVASYGGEGINFYREYYDRQDVVTVQGSGNEGGAGLDSEFLEASLMYAAIPYGFFGFDATEADTIGFTHNLPEKLTYWQMNHMEVGSLKFSVKMTRNSFTILNAKGVVGNMKLKLTFDKPSGSEQVLIDGKATTDYVVNNDKIIVTIPFANCTVTVK
;
A
#
# COMPACT_ATOMS: atom_id res chain seq x y z
N MET A 1 -34.42 -17.26 14.89
CA MET A 1 -33.06 -17.61 14.53
C MET A 1 -32.26 -16.47 13.89
N LYS A 2 -32.89 -15.53 13.19
CA LYS A 2 -32.20 -14.36 12.55
C LYS A 2 -31.50 -13.39 13.53
N THR A 3 -32.02 -13.24 14.74
CA THR A 3 -31.48 -12.29 15.75
C THR A 3 -30.19 -12.73 16.46
N LYS A 4 -29.83 -14.00 16.43
CA LYS A 4 -28.58 -14.49 17.03
C LYS A 4 -27.37 -14.32 16.10
N TRP A 5 -27.58 -14.38 14.80
CA TRP A 5 -26.52 -14.19 13.81
C TRP A 5 -26.12 -12.71 13.64
N GLN A 6 -27.07 -11.81 13.76
CA GLN A 6 -26.76 -10.38 13.75
C GLN A 6 -25.93 -9.92 14.94
N LYS A 7 -26.17 -10.53 16.14
CA LYS A 7 -25.32 -10.26 17.32
C LYS A 7 -23.94 -10.89 17.21
N ALA A 8 -23.80 -12.04 16.56
CA ALA A 8 -22.49 -12.67 16.36
C ALA A 8 -21.65 -11.91 15.33
N LEU A 9 -22.27 -11.35 14.30
CA LEU A 9 -21.57 -10.56 13.29
C LEU A 9 -21.14 -9.18 13.83
N SER A 10 -21.99 -8.53 14.62
CA SER A 10 -21.65 -7.28 15.32
C SER A 10 -20.53 -7.47 16.36
N ILE A 11 -20.44 -8.65 16.96
CA ILE A 11 -19.36 -9.00 17.89
C ILE A 11 -18.07 -9.30 17.13
N ALA A 12 -18.13 -9.90 15.95
CA ALA A 12 -16.95 -10.15 15.11
C ALA A 12 -16.36 -8.84 14.55
N LEU A 13 -17.19 -7.88 14.13
CA LEU A 13 -16.72 -6.55 13.70
C LEU A 13 -16.21 -5.69 14.86
N ALA A 14 -16.88 -5.73 16.03
CA ALA A 14 -16.39 -5.06 17.23
C ALA A 14 -15.08 -5.67 17.74
N LEU A 15 -14.85 -6.96 17.48
CA LEU A 15 -13.59 -7.63 17.83
C LEU A 15 -12.47 -7.32 16.81
N SER A 16 -12.75 -7.01 15.56
CA SER A 16 -11.72 -6.59 14.61
C SER A 16 -11.16 -5.20 14.93
N CYS A 17 -11.99 -4.29 15.42
CA CYS A 17 -11.56 -2.98 15.93
C CYS A 17 -11.04 -3.02 17.38
N ALA A 18 -11.54 -3.96 18.21
CA ALA A 18 -11.16 -4.03 19.63
C ALA A 18 -9.91 -4.88 19.92
N SER A 19 -9.47 -5.74 18.98
CA SER A 19 -8.28 -6.59 19.22
C SER A 19 -6.96 -5.85 19.16
N SER A 20 -6.93 -4.62 18.64
CA SER A 20 -5.75 -3.75 18.78
C SER A 20 -5.47 -3.32 20.24
N ILE A 21 -6.44 -3.48 21.14
CA ILE A 21 -6.35 -2.99 22.53
C ILE A 21 -6.04 -4.11 23.54
N VAL A 22 -6.25 -5.39 23.20
CA VAL A 22 -6.22 -6.49 24.20
C VAL A 22 -4.83 -7.12 24.39
N VAL A 23 -3.85 -6.86 23.53
CA VAL A 23 -2.50 -7.46 23.65
C VAL A 23 -1.59 -6.70 24.64
N LEU A 24 -2.02 -5.56 25.19
CA LEU A 24 -1.19 -4.73 26.08
C LEU A 24 -1.31 -5.03 27.58
N SER A 25 -1.97 -6.12 28.02
CA SER A 25 -2.22 -6.36 29.47
C SER A 25 -1.40 -7.45 30.14
N SER A 26 -0.28 -7.92 29.55
CA SER A 26 0.55 -8.95 30.22
C SER A 26 2.07 -8.73 30.15
N CYS A 27 2.54 -7.49 30.05
CA CYS A 27 3.95 -7.20 30.35
C CYS A 27 4.03 -6.35 31.60
N ASP A 28 4.70 -6.87 32.63
CA ASP A 28 5.03 -6.15 33.85
C ASP A 28 5.69 -4.81 33.52
N ASN A 29 5.02 -3.74 33.91
CA ASN A 29 5.50 -2.37 33.83
C ASN A 29 6.75 -2.21 34.70
N LYS A 30 7.91 -2.20 34.08
CA LYS A 30 8.92 -1.25 34.46
C LYS A 30 8.77 -0.06 33.53
N GLU A 31 8.21 1.01 34.04
CA GLU A 31 8.35 2.35 33.49
C GLU A 31 9.85 2.69 33.51
N ASP A 32 10.57 2.33 32.46
CA ASP A 32 11.73 3.11 32.03
C ASP A 32 11.12 4.36 31.41
N THR A 33 10.93 5.38 32.25
CA THR A 33 10.69 6.75 31.81
C THR A 33 11.93 7.18 31.03
N VAL A 34 11.92 7.00 29.72
CA VAL A 34 12.82 7.71 28.83
C VAL A 34 12.53 9.19 29.09
N GLU A 35 13.49 9.91 29.67
CA GLU A 35 13.43 11.38 29.78
C GLU A 35 13.33 11.91 28.35
N ARG A 36 12.10 12.11 27.87
CA ARG A 36 11.85 12.78 26.59
C ARG A 36 12.34 14.20 26.73
N ASN A 37 13.28 14.55 25.89
CA ASN A 37 13.75 15.92 25.79
C ASN A 37 12.59 16.75 25.19
N THR A 38 11.77 17.33 26.05
CA THR A 38 10.50 18.03 25.74
C THR A 38 10.66 19.30 24.89
N ALA A 39 11.77 19.47 24.19
CA ALA A 39 12.08 20.61 23.36
C ALA A 39 12.64 20.21 21.99
N LEU A 40 12.03 19.23 21.32
CA LEU A 40 12.27 19.01 19.90
C LEU A 40 11.83 20.25 19.12
N ARG A 41 12.78 21.11 18.74
CA ARG A 41 12.55 22.25 17.86
C ARG A 41 13.01 21.89 16.46
N VAL A 42 12.22 21.07 15.78
CA VAL A 42 12.50 20.69 14.40
C VAL A 42 12.18 21.84 13.46
N PHE A 43 11.02 22.48 13.66
CA PHE A 43 10.57 23.60 12.86
C PHE A 43 10.69 24.90 13.63
N GLU A 44 11.35 25.89 13.05
CA GLU A 44 11.48 27.24 13.58
C GLU A 44 11.21 28.27 12.49
N SER A 45 10.39 29.25 12.77
CA SER A 45 10.05 30.31 11.81
C SER A 45 9.92 31.66 12.49
N SER A 46 9.55 32.69 11.73
CA SER A 46 9.13 33.98 12.31
C SER A 46 7.69 33.99 12.84
N ASP A 47 6.99 32.85 12.79
CA ASP A 47 5.63 32.68 13.31
C ASP A 47 5.64 31.61 14.41
N GLY A 48 5.72 32.05 15.65
CA GLY A 48 5.80 31.14 16.80
C GLY A 48 4.55 30.27 17.02
N ALA A 49 3.38 30.65 16.51
CA ALA A 49 2.18 29.81 16.56
C ALA A 49 2.31 28.63 15.58
N LEU A 50 2.83 28.88 14.38
CA LEU A 50 3.14 27.84 13.41
C LEU A 50 4.18 26.85 13.96
N ASP A 51 5.25 27.37 14.59
CA ASP A 51 6.28 26.54 15.19
C ASP A 51 5.72 25.61 16.27
N ASN A 52 4.88 26.16 17.17
CA ASN A 52 4.23 25.39 18.21
C ASN A 52 3.33 24.30 17.64
N PHE A 53 2.55 24.62 16.60
CA PHE A 53 1.70 23.65 15.93
C PHE A 53 2.53 22.52 15.33
N LEU A 54 3.48 22.82 14.45
CA LEU A 54 4.24 21.81 13.72
C LEU A 54 5.06 20.89 14.66
N ASN A 55 5.73 21.47 15.66
CA ASN A 55 6.51 20.69 16.61
C ASN A 55 5.62 19.84 17.52
N SER A 56 4.51 20.37 18.04
CA SER A 56 3.57 19.62 18.86
C SER A 56 2.90 18.49 18.09
N TYR A 57 2.52 18.75 16.83
CA TYR A 57 1.92 17.74 15.95
C TYR A 57 2.92 16.62 15.65
N MET A 58 4.16 16.99 15.26
CA MET A 58 5.22 16.01 15.00
C MET A 58 5.53 15.17 16.26
N GLU A 59 5.72 15.82 17.43
CA GLU A 59 6.00 15.13 18.70
C GLU A 59 4.89 14.13 19.04
N ARG A 60 3.63 14.50 18.86
CA ARG A 60 2.49 13.62 19.08
C ARG A 60 2.54 12.39 18.18
N HIS A 61 2.77 12.57 16.90
CA HIS A 61 2.73 11.48 15.92
C HIS A 61 3.98 10.60 15.94
N ILE A 62 5.15 11.15 16.21
CA ILE A 62 6.36 10.36 16.52
C ILE A 62 6.12 9.54 17.79
N GLY A 63 5.58 10.12 18.85
CA GLY A 63 5.27 9.40 20.07
C GLY A 63 4.26 8.27 19.89
N TYR A 64 3.30 8.41 18.98
CA TYR A 64 2.40 7.35 18.57
C TYR A 64 3.11 6.29 17.74
N ASN A 65 3.90 6.69 16.76
CA ASN A 65 4.67 5.79 15.92
C ASN A 65 5.72 5.02 16.72
N ASP A 66 6.29 5.62 17.74
CA ASP A 66 7.19 4.98 18.70
C ASP A 66 6.67 3.65 19.21
N ASN A 67 5.44 3.63 19.68
CA ASN A 67 4.85 2.39 20.19
C ASN A 67 4.44 1.43 19.08
N ARG A 68 4.26 1.89 17.86
CA ARG A 68 3.81 1.08 16.74
C ARG A 68 4.90 0.78 15.72
N VAL A 69 5.80 1.70 15.44
CA VAL A 69 7.00 1.39 14.63
C VAL A 69 7.84 0.35 15.36
N ILE A 70 8.01 0.45 16.66
CA ILE A 70 8.71 -0.56 17.45
C ILE A 70 7.93 -1.87 17.53
N THR A 71 6.63 -1.86 17.76
CA THR A 71 5.82 -3.08 17.75
C THR A 71 5.67 -3.66 16.35
N ASN A 72 5.62 -2.83 15.33
CA ASN A 72 5.57 -3.26 13.93
C ASN A 72 6.93 -3.79 13.46
N THR A 73 8.03 -3.22 13.92
CA THR A 73 9.39 -3.73 13.67
C THR A 73 9.62 -5.09 14.29
N LEU A 74 8.96 -5.37 15.37
CA LEU A 74 9.02 -6.69 16.02
C LEU A 74 8.08 -7.71 15.34
N GLY A 75 7.53 -7.39 14.18
CA GLY A 75 6.90 -8.35 13.33
C GLY A 75 5.40 -8.20 13.06
N THR A 76 4.80 -7.05 13.33
CA THR A 76 3.36 -6.84 13.13
C THR A 76 3.01 -5.80 12.07
N GLY A 77 4.01 -5.27 11.33
CA GLY A 77 3.80 -4.22 10.34
C GLY A 77 3.09 -4.67 9.08
N THR A 78 2.22 -3.82 8.59
CA THR A 78 1.63 -3.96 7.25
C THR A 78 2.46 -3.17 6.23
N THR A 79 2.43 -3.60 4.98
CA THR A 79 3.03 -2.85 3.87
C THR A 79 2.09 -1.79 3.31
N TYR A 80 0.88 -1.72 3.84
CA TYR A 80 -0.21 -0.90 3.33
C TYR A 80 0.08 0.61 3.35
N ALA A 81 0.64 1.14 4.43
CA ALA A 81 0.92 2.57 4.60
C ALA A 81 2.44 2.87 4.64
N LYS A 82 3.26 1.90 4.22
CA LYS A 82 4.70 1.89 4.50
C LYS A 82 5.44 3.11 3.98
N TYR A 83 5.16 3.51 2.74
CA TYR A 83 5.79 4.67 2.15
C TYR A 83 5.45 5.97 2.89
N TRP A 84 4.20 6.13 3.31
CA TRP A 84 3.76 7.34 4.01
C TRP A 84 4.41 7.45 5.39
N GLU A 85 4.53 6.33 6.11
CA GLU A 85 5.25 6.28 7.39
C GLU A 85 6.71 6.65 7.22
N GLU A 86 7.40 6.06 6.24
CA GLU A 86 8.82 6.32 6.01
C GLU A 86 9.08 7.74 5.54
N ARG A 87 8.27 8.27 4.64
CA ARG A 87 8.37 9.66 4.18
C ARG A 87 8.19 10.67 5.30
N SER A 88 7.45 10.30 6.36
CA SER A 88 7.31 11.15 7.54
C SER A 88 8.59 11.26 8.37
N LEU A 89 9.44 10.23 8.36
CA LEU A 89 10.53 10.08 9.32
C LEU A 89 11.92 10.03 8.71
N SER A 90 12.06 9.58 7.46
CA SER A 90 13.36 9.23 6.86
C SER A 90 14.35 10.41 6.71
N TRP A 91 13.86 11.65 6.66
CA TRP A 91 14.67 12.88 6.53
C TRP A 91 15.18 13.43 7.86
N PHE A 92 14.74 12.87 8.99
CA PHE A 92 14.94 13.42 10.32
C PHE A 92 16.04 12.66 11.10
N ASP A 93 16.83 13.35 11.90
CA ASP A 93 17.87 12.76 12.75
C ASP A 93 17.26 11.93 13.89
N HIS A 94 17.23 10.63 13.71
CA HIS A 94 16.59 9.68 14.63
C HIS A 94 17.27 9.60 16.00
N ASP A 95 18.55 9.93 16.10
CA ASP A 95 19.29 9.93 17.40
C ASP A 95 18.66 10.87 18.43
N ILE A 96 17.92 11.88 17.95
CA ILE A 96 17.31 12.90 18.83
C ILE A 96 16.14 12.34 19.62
N ILE A 97 15.40 11.40 19.07
CA ILE A 97 14.29 10.75 19.75
C ILE A 97 14.73 9.52 20.56
N GLY A 98 16.02 9.19 20.54
CA GLY A 98 16.58 8.12 21.34
C GLY A 98 16.16 6.71 20.94
N GLN A 99 15.68 6.54 19.71
CA GLN A 99 15.24 5.26 19.19
C GLN A 99 15.92 4.93 17.87
N ASP A 100 16.18 3.66 17.64
CA ASP A 100 16.77 3.17 16.40
C ASP A 100 15.68 2.97 15.32
N ILE A 101 15.11 4.08 14.86
CA ILE A 101 14.05 4.08 13.83
C ILE A 101 14.63 3.59 12.49
N GLU A 102 15.84 3.99 12.15
CA GLU A 102 16.47 3.60 10.88
C GLU A 102 16.67 2.08 10.80
N SER A 103 17.22 1.47 11.84
CA SER A 103 17.36 0.01 11.92
C SER A 103 16.00 -0.68 11.88
N SER A 104 15.00 -0.05 12.45
CA SER A 104 13.63 -0.50 12.42
C SER A 104 13.04 -0.53 11.01
N ILE A 105 13.17 0.55 10.27
CA ILE A 105 12.74 0.68 8.87
C ILE A 105 13.47 -0.34 8.00
N LYS A 106 14.81 -0.41 8.12
CA LYS A 106 15.65 -1.38 7.42
C LYS A 106 15.16 -2.81 7.64
N THR A 107 14.99 -3.19 8.91
CA THR A 107 14.55 -4.54 9.27
C THR A 107 13.20 -4.88 8.64
N GLN A 108 12.23 -3.97 8.68
CA GLN A 108 10.92 -4.20 8.06
C GLN A 108 11.02 -4.41 6.56
N LEU A 109 11.81 -3.60 5.84
CA LEU A 109 12.01 -3.75 4.41
C LEU A 109 12.69 -5.09 4.06
N GLU A 110 13.63 -5.53 4.90
CA GLU A 110 14.32 -6.81 4.72
C GLU A 110 13.41 -8.02 4.96
N VAL A 111 12.63 -8.01 6.06
CA VAL A 111 11.80 -9.16 6.46
C VAL A 111 10.45 -9.23 5.77
N THR A 112 9.96 -8.16 5.14
CA THR A 112 8.69 -8.19 4.41
C THR A 112 8.71 -9.29 3.36
N PRO A 113 7.79 -10.26 3.40
CA PRO A 113 7.80 -11.40 2.49
C PRO A 113 7.50 -11.01 1.04
N GLN A 114 8.04 -11.79 0.12
CA GLN A 114 7.83 -11.68 -1.31
C GLN A 114 7.63 -13.07 -1.90
N ASP A 115 6.70 -13.23 -2.83
CA ASP A 115 6.49 -14.50 -3.52
C ASP A 115 7.40 -14.67 -4.74
N ASP A 116 7.34 -15.83 -5.38
CA ASP A 116 8.17 -16.17 -6.54
C ASP A 116 7.77 -15.40 -7.83
N TYR A 117 6.62 -14.72 -7.81
CA TYR A 117 6.18 -13.81 -8.87
C TYR A 117 6.59 -12.35 -8.61
N GLY A 118 7.19 -12.09 -7.47
CA GLY A 118 7.67 -10.77 -7.08
C GLY A 118 6.71 -9.94 -6.26
N MET A 119 5.48 -10.41 -6.03
CA MET A 119 4.49 -9.69 -5.24
C MET A 119 4.96 -9.54 -3.78
N ILE A 120 4.88 -8.35 -3.24
CA ILE A 120 5.13 -8.07 -1.82
C ILE A 120 3.85 -8.34 -1.01
N PHE A 121 4.01 -9.02 0.11
CA PHE A 121 2.88 -9.35 0.98
C PHE A 121 2.34 -8.11 1.69
N ASN A 122 1.04 -8.11 1.90
CA ASN A 122 0.36 -7.00 2.60
C ASN A 122 0.69 -6.93 4.10
N ALA A 123 1.16 -8.02 4.68
CA ALA A 123 1.58 -8.07 6.08
C ALA A 123 2.71 -9.09 6.25
N ASN A 124 3.51 -8.93 7.29
CA ASN A 124 4.48 -9.93 7.66
C ASN A 124 3.81 -11.12 8.40
N ASN A 125 4.56 -12.22 8.51
CA ASN A 125 4.02 -13.48 9.06
C ASN A 125 3.53 -13.37 10.51
N ASN A 126 4.17 -12.54 11.34
CA ASN A 126 3.82 -12.42 12.74
C ASN A 126 2.49 -11.67 12.96
N PHE A 127 2.17 -10.73 12.08
CA PHE A 127 0.86 -10.09 12.08
C PHE A 127 -0.26 -11.10 11.81
N LEU A 128 -0.04 -12.00 10.87
CA LEU A 128 -1.00 -13.06 10.50
C LEU A 128 -1.21 -14.04 11.64
N ASP A 129 -0.14 -14.45 12.32
CA ASP A 129 -0.21 -15.38 13.44
C ASP A 129 -0.96 -14.79 14.64
N SER A 130 -0.79 -13.51 14.90
CA SER A 130 -1.36 -12.86 16.09
C SER A 130 -2.80 -12.40 15.92
N MET A 131 -3.19 -11.86 14.77
CA MET A 131 -4.52 -11.29 14.57
C MET A 131 -5.53 -12.22 13.89
N TRP A 132 -5.07 -13.09 13.02
CA TRP A 132 -5.95 -13.82 12.10
C TRP A 132 -5.90 -15.32 12.22
N SER A 133 -5.02 -15.85 13.07
CA SER A 133 -4.93 -17.29 13.34
C SER A 133 -6.22 -17.91 13.93
N GLY A 134 -7.09 -17.09 14.50
CA GLY A 134 -8.38 -17.53 15.03
C GLY A 134 -9.53 -17.46 14.03
N VAL A 135 -9.31 -16.88 12.85
CA VAL A 135 -10.28 -16.85 11.76
C VAL A 135 -9.84 -17.91 10.74
N ALA A 136 -10.65 -18.94 10.54
CA ALA A 136 -10.33 -20.00 9.58
C ALA A 136 -9.90 -19.38 8.23
N GLY A 137 -8.64 -19.63 7.83
CA GLY A 137 -8.12 -19.13 6.58
C GLY A 137 -7.44 -17.74 6.65
N GLY A 138 -6.75 -17.38 7.72
CA GLY A 138 -5.89 -16.20 7.72
C GLY A 138 -4.97 -16.22 6.50
N ASN A 139 -5.16 -15.26 5.61
CA ASN A 139 -4.51 -15.19 4.32
C ASN A 139 -3.25 -14.34 4.41
N PRO A 140 -2.04 -14.87 4.21
CA PRO A 140 -0.82 -14.08 4.23
C PRO A 140 -0.75 -13.02 3.13
N PHE A 141 -1.60 -13.12 2.12
CA PHE A 141 -1.57 -12.28 0.94
C PHE A 141 -2.60 -11.14 0.98
N GLY A 142 -3.56 -11.15 1.93
CA GLY A 142 -4.61 -10.16 2.02
C GLY A 142 -5.55 -10.38 3.20
N TRP A 143 -6.72 -9.78 3.17
CA TRP A 143 -7.71 -9.86 4.24
C TRP A 143 -8.48 -11.20 4.23
N PRO A 144 -8.84 -11.75 5.39
CA PRO A 144 -9.32 -13.13 5.51
C PRO A 144 -10.84 -13.25 5.43
N PHE A 145 -11.51 -12.76 4.38
CA PHE A 145 -12.95 -12.92 4.24
C PHE A 145 -13.42 -13.75 3.03
N PRO A 146 -12.96 -15.01 2.88
CA PRO A 146 -13.47 -15.87 1.79
C PRO A 146 -14.94 -16.27 1.95
N LEU A 147 -15.56 -16.03 3.11
CA LEU A 147 -16.90 -16.50 3.45
C LEU A 147 -18.02 -15.89 2.62
N TYR A 148 -17.83 -14.68 2.11
CA TYR A 148 -18.86 -13.99 1.31
C TYR A 148 -19.16 -14.74 0.02
N ASN A 149 -18.14 -15.23 -0.65
CA ASN A 149 -18.27 -15.91 -1.92
C ASN A 149 -19.03 -17.24 -1.81
N LYS A 150 -18.82 -18.01 -0.77
CA LYS A 150 -19.52 -19.25 -0.48
C LYS A 150 -21.04 -19.00 -0.32
N SER A 151 -21.42 -17.87 0.26
CA SER A 151 -22.83 -17.49 0.45
C SER A 151 -23.54 -17.14 -0.87
N GLN A 152 -22.81 -16.72 -1.90
CA GLN A 152 -23.34 -16.43 -3.24
C GLN A 152 -23.44 -17.70 -4.12
N GLY A 153 -22.88 -18.82 -3.68
CA GLY A 153 -22.89 -20.08 -4.42
C GLY A 153 -22.02 -20.08 -5.69
N ASN A 154 -21.11 -19.14 -5.82
CA ASN A 154 -20.19 -19.01 -6.96
C ASN A 154 -18.86 -19.73 -6.74
N SER A 155 -18.56 -20.11 -5.50
CA SER A 155 -17.41 -20.89 -5.13
C SER A 155 -17.79 -22.13 -4.32
N ILE A 156 -16.83 -23.04 -4.14
CA ILE A 156 -17.00 -24.23 -3.35
C ILE A 156 -15.74 -24.45 -2.50
N GLY A 157 -15.95 -24.98 -1.31
CA GLY A 157 -14.85 -25.35 -0.41
C GLY A 157 -15.29 -26.45 0.53
N TRP A 158 -14.32 -27.21 0.98
CA TRP A 158 -14.46 -28.28 1.94
C TRP A 158 -13.65 -27.97 3.18
N GLU A 159 -14.35 -27.89 4.32
CA GLU A 159 -13.77 -27.90 5.67
C GLU A 159 -14.14 -29.23 6.28
N PHE A 160 -13.19 -30.08 6.48
CA PHE A 160 -13.44 -31.48 6.88
C PHE A 160 -13.71 -31.64 8.40
N ASN A 161 -14.19 -30.59 9.03
CA ASN A 161 -14.28 -30.51 10.49
C ASN A 161 -15.28 -31.46 11.15
N ASN A 162 -16.37 -31.86 10.52
CA ASN A 162 -17.48 -32.51 11.24
C ASN A 162 -18.24 -33.63 10.53
N SER A 163 -17.90 -34.09 9.34
CA SER A 163 -18.65 -35.18 8.70
C SER A 163 -17.88 -35.83 7.56
N ALA A 164 -18.17 -37.10 7.37
CA ALA A 164 -17.80 -37.82 6.17
C ALA A 164 -18.30 -37.06 4.95
N ASN A 165 -17.40 -36.59 4.12
CA ASN A 165 -17.73 -35.89 2.90
C ASN A 165 -17.47 -36.86 1.73
N GLU A 166 -18.56 -37.46 1.23
CA GLU A 166 -18.52 -38.42 0.13
C GLU A 166 -18.14 -37.81 -1.22
N ASP A 167 -17.86 -36.51 -1.25
CA ASP A 167 -17.45 -35.80 -2.45
C ASP A 167 -16.06 -36.20 -2.94
N TRP A 168 -15.19 -36.64 -2.00
CA TRP A 168 -13.82 -37.00 -2.28
C TRP A 168 -13.58 -38.52 -2.31
N TYR A 169 -12.62 -38.94 -3.08
CA TYR A 169 -12.17 -40.35 -3.14
C TYR A 169 -10.68 -40.45 -3.50
N VAL A 170 -10.06 -41.52 -3.09
CA VAL A 170 -8.69 -41.87 -3.50
C VAL A 170 -8.76 -42.76 -4.74
N GLN A 171 -7.92 -42.47 -5.73
CA GLN A 171 -7.96 -43.16 -7.03
C GLN A 171 -7.62 -44.65 -6.90
N SER A 172 -6.69 -45.01 -6.03
CA SER A 172 -6.26 -46.40 -5.74
C SER A 172 -7.23 -47.16 -4.86
N GLY A 173 -8.15 -46.44 -4.19
CA GLY A 173 -9.27 -47.07 -3.44
C GLY A 173 -9.08 -47.12 -1.94
N GLU A 174 -8.05 -46.47 -1.38
CA GLU A 174 -7.88 -46.31 0.06
C GLU A 174 -9.04 -45.61 0.69
N GLU A 175 -9.36 -45.99 1.91
CA GLU A 175 -10.44 -45.37 2.70
C GLU A 175 -10.01 -44.00 3.21
N ILE A 176 -10.92 -43.04 3.09
CA ILE A 176 -10.76 -41.71 3.66
C ILE A 176 -11.35 -41.67 5.09
N CYS A 177 -10.52 -41.32 6.06
CA CYS A 177 -10.95 -41.11 7.44
C CYS A 177 -11.14 -39.59 7.68
N TYR A 178 -12.27 -39.23 8.30
CA TYR A 178 -12.54 -37.85 8.70
C TYR A 178 -12.42 -37.69 10.22
N ASN A 179 -11.49 -36.87 10.65
CA ASN A 179 -11.22 -36.63 12.06
C ASN A 179 -10.79 -35.15 12.32
N GLY A 180 -11.67 -34.23 11.97
CA GLY A 180 -11.37 -32.79 11.94
C GLY A 180 -10.58 -32.34 10.70
N TYR A 181 -10.15 -33.29 9.89
CA TYR A 181 -9.53 -33.15 8.58
C TYR A 181 -9.77 -34.43 7.78
N LEU A 182 -9.62 -34.34 6.48
CA LEU A 182 -9.57 -35.51 5.61
C LEU A 182 -8.19 -36.18 5.80
N ASN A 183 -8.19 -37.47 6.07
CA ASN A 183 -6.97 -38.24 6.32
C ASN A 183 -6.94 -39.51 5.49
N VAL A 184 -5.80 -39.80 4.85
CA VAL A 184 -5.55 -40.99 4.05
C VAL A 184 -4.21 -41.58 4.48
N ALA A 185 -4.21 -42.84 4.89
CA ALA A 185 -3.00 -43.63 5.04
C ALA A 185 -2.70 -44.33 3.70
N PHE A 186 -1.56 -44.01 3.09
CA PHE A 186 -1.18 -44.55 1.79
C PHE A 186 0.18 -45.23 1.87
N ALA A 187 0.19 -46.51 1.54
CA ALA A 187 1.39 -47.35 1.43
C ALA A 187 1.46 -47.89 -0.02
N GLY A 188 2.00 -47.04 -0.92
CA GLY A 188 2.04 -47.31 -2.33
C GLY A 188 3.16 -48.28 -2.74
N GLU A 189 3.04 -48.85 -3.92
CA GLU A 189 4.13 -49.55 -4.58
C GLU A 189 5.22 -48.56 -5.07
N LYS A 190 6.35 -49.11 -5.58
CA LYS A 190 7.40 -48.28 -6.16
C LYS A 190 6.87 -47.45 -7.33
N ASP A 191 7.17 -46.14 -7.30
CA ASP A 191 6.73 -45.14 -8.28
C ASP A 191 5.18 -44.91 -8.33
N GLU A 192 4.43 -45.47 -7.37
CA GLU A 192 3.00 -45.28 -7.28
C GLU A 192 2.67 -43.90 -6.67
N THR A 193 1.78 -43.20 -7.35
CA THR A 193 1.35 -41.81 -6.99
C THR A 193 0.05 -41.85 -6.22
N LEU A 194 -0.03 -41.16 -5.08
CA LEU A 194 -1.30 -40.92 -4.40
C LEU A 194 -2.07 -39.82 -5.15
N ILE A 195 -3.31 -40.13 -5.55
CA ILE A 195 -4.20 -39.18 -6.20
C ILE A 195 -5.54 -39.16 -5.47
N LEU A 196 -5.82 -37.98 -4.89
CA LEU A 196 -7.06 -37.67 -4.19
C LEU A 196 -7.87 -36.70 -5.03
N LYS A 197 -9.14 -36.99 -5.30
CA LYS A 197 -9.99 -36.22 -6.21
C LYS A 197 -11.38 -36.03 -5.67
N THR A 198 -12.05 -34.97 -6.14
CA THR A 198 -13.51 -34.87 -6.04
C THR A 198 -14.19 -35.69 -7.12
N LYS A 199 -15.40 -36.14 -6.84
CA LYS A 199 -16.35 -36.55 -7.89
C LYS A 199 -16.69 -35.33 -8.77
N ASP A 200 -17.19 -35.58 -9.98
CA ASP A 200 -17.52 -34.48 -10.90
C ASP A 200 -18.62 -33.57 -10.33
N PHE A 201 -18.40 -32.26 -10.34
CA PHE A 201 -19.31 -31.25 -9.80
C PHE A 201 -20.72 -31.27 -10.43
N PRO A 202 -20.88 -31.50 -11.76
CA PRO A 202 -22.20 -31.69 -12.33
C PRO A 202 -22.98 -32.85 -11.70
N LEU A 203 -22.31 -33.91 -11.27
CA LEU A 203 -22.96 -35.03 -10.59
C LEU A 203 -23.27 -34.71 -9.11
N LEU A 204 -22.40 -34.00 -8.43
CA LEU A 204 -22.57 -33.65 -7.01
C LEU A 204 -23.55 -32.51 -6.80
N TYR A 205 -23.46 -31.46 -7.64
CA TYR A 205 -24.09 -30.18 -7.39
C TYR A 205 -24.99 -29.72 -8.54
N GLY A 206 -25.07 -30.48 -9.65
CA GLY A 206 -25.84 -30.11 -10.83
C GLY A 206 -25.31 -28.92 -11.61
N LYS A 207 -24.09 -28.47 -11.34
CA LYS A 207 -23.46 -27.31 -11.98
C LYS A 207 -21.95 -27.43 -12.04
N THR A 208 -21.34 -26.57 -12.85
CA THR A 208 -19.90 -26.28 -12.89
C THR A 208 -19.62 -24.98 -12.18
N TYR A 209 -18.34 -24.71 -11.85
CA TYR A 209 -17.90 -23.44 -11.24
C TYR A 209 -17.03 -22.68 -12.23
N SER A 210 -17.37 -21.44 -12.51
CA SER A 210 -16.58 -20.57 -13.36
C SER A 210 -15.25 -20.21 -12.67
N THR A 211 -14.14 -20.38 -13.38
CA THR A 211 -12.82 -19.96 -12.89
C THR A 211 -12.68 -18.46 -12.72
N GLU A 212 -13.56 -17.66 -13.35
CA GLU A 212 -13.64 -16.21 -13.12
C GLU A 212 -14.14 -15.89 -11.71
N HIS A 213 -14.93 -16.77 -11.11
CA HIS A 213 -15.38 -16.67 -9.73
C HIS A 213 -14.51 -17.45 -8.74
N CYS A 214 -13.53 -18.22 -9.23
CA CYS A 214 -12.63 -19.04 -8.43
C CYS A 214 -11.19 -18.89 -8.95
N PRO A 215 -10.63 -17.67 -9.00
CA PRO A 215 -9.29 -17.45 -9.54
C PRO A 215 -8.18 -18.01 -8.65
N ILE A 216 -8.51 -18.36 -7.40
CA ILE A 216 -7.57 -18.84 -6.39
C ILE A 216 -7.98 -20.23 -5.89
N ILE A 217 -6.98 -21.09 -5.65
CA ILE A 217 -7.12 -22.26 -4.78
C ILE A 217 -6.41 -21.98 -3.48
N GLU A 218 -7.09 -22.19 -2.38
CA GLU A 218 -6.52 -22.16 -1.04
C GLU A 218 -6.64 -23.56 -0.42
N LEU A 219 -5.55 -24.03 0.16
CA LEU A 219 -5.54 -25.32 0.84
C LEU A 219 -4.58 -25.32 2.04
N ASP A 220 -4.91 -26.16 3.03
CA ASP A 220 -4.03 -26.49 4.16
C ASP A 220 -3.86 -28.01 4.24
N MET A 221 -2.65 -28.49 4.00
CA MET A 221 -2.34 -29.91 3.98
C MET A 221 -1.04 -30.25 4.70
N ARG A 222 -0.93 -31.51 5.12
CA ARG A 222 0.25 -32.06 5.79
C ARG A 222 0.54 -33.47 5.28
N LEU A 223 1.81 -33.81 5.27
CA LEU A 223 2.31 -35.17 5.04
C LEU A 223 3.03 -35.65 6.30
N ASN A 224 2.68 -36.83 6.83
CA ASN A 224 3.30 -37.43 8.01
C ASN A 224 3.38 -36.46 9.23
N ASN A 225 2.35 -35.69 9.50
CA ASN A 225 2.35 -34.57 10.47
C ASN A 225 3.37 -33.45 10.20
N LEU A 226 4.05 -33.49 9.08
CA LEU A 226 4.93 -32.43 8.64
C LEU A 226 4.17 -31.40 7.83
N HIS A 227 4.58 -30.16 7.96
CA HIS A 227 4.11 -29.12 7.06
C HIS A 227 4.66 -29.33 5.65
N LEU A 228 4.02 -28.75 4.66
CA LEU A 228 4.37 -28.93 3.25
C LEU A 228 5.86 -28.68 2.95
N PHE A 229 6.50 -27.79 3.70
CA PHE A 229 7.92 -27.45 3.57
C PHE A 229 8.87 -28.40 4.30
N GLY A 230 8.37 -29.24 5.17
CA GLY A 230 9.12 -30.36 5.74
C GLY A 230 8.73 -31.66 5.05
N MET A 231 8.68 -31.64 3.69
CA MET A 231 8.22 -32.77 2.92
C MET A 231 9.03 -34.03 3.23
N ASP A 232 8.33 -35.15 3.25
CA ASP A 232 8.93 -36.48 3.34
C ASP A 232 10.05 -36.63 2.28
N SER A 233 11.15 -37.22 2.67
CA SER A 233 12.33 -37.36 1.81
C SER A 233 12.06 -38.14 0.52
N ASP A 234 10.97 -38.92 0.48
CA ASP A 234 10.60 -39.77 -0.65
C ASP A 234 9.54 -39.13 -1.57
N VAL A 235 9.02 -37.95 -1.21
CA VAL A 235 8.12 -37.14 -2.05
C VAL A 235 8.93 -36.26 -3.00
N GLU A 236 8.65 -36.33 -4.28
CA GLU A 236 9.22 -35.44 -5.30
C GLU A 236 8.47 -34.11 -5.33
N GLU A 237 7.15 -34.19 -5.48
CA GLU A 237 6.31 -32.99 -5.65
C GLU A 237 4.87 -33.31 -5.24
N VAL A 238 4.14 -32.23 -4.85
CA VAL A 238 2.71 -32.27 -4.67
C VAL A 238 2.06 -31.33 -5.68
N TYR A 239 1.02 -31.80 -6.35
CA TYR A 239 0.29 -31.03 -7.34
C TYR A 239 -1.14 -30.79 -6.91
N VAL A 240 -1.66 -29.60 -7.20
CA VAL A 240 -3.10 -29.41 -7.35
C VAL A 240 -3.48 -29.82 -8.77
N ILE A 241 -4.54 -30.61 -8.88
CA ILE A 241 -5.05 -31.08 -10.17
C ILE A 241 -6.50 -30.63 -10.36
N TRP A 242 -6.89 -30.37 -11.60
CA TRP A 242 -8.26 -29.97 -11.92
C TRP A 242 -8.69 -30.47 -13.29
N LYS A 243 -10.00 -30.44 -13.50
CA LYS A 243 -10.65 -30.81 -14.75
C LYS A 243 -11.65 -29.75 -15.14
N THR A 244 -11.75 -29.48 -16.44
CA THR A 244 -12.66 -28.47 -16.99
C THR A 244 -13.68 -29.09 -17.94
N GLU A 245 -14.80 -28.39 -18.14
CA GLU A 245 -15.88 -28.81 -19.03
C GLU A 245 -15.38 -29.02 -20.47
N ASN A 246 -14.52 -28.14 -20.95
CA ASN A 246 -14.00 -28.16 -22.33
C ASN A 246 -12.70 -28.99 -22.48
N GLY A 247 -12.13 -29.50 -21.38
CA GLY A 247 -10.86 -30.21 -21.38
C GLY A 247 -10.91 -31.64 -21.90
N GLY A 248 -12.06 -32.14 -22.39
CA GLY A 248 -12.19 -33.49 -22.96
C GLY A 248 -11.85 -34.64 -21.99
N GLY A 249 -11.94 -34.38 -20.68
CA GLY A 249 -11.57 -35.33 -19.63
C GLY A 249 -10.12 -35.24 -19.15
N THR A 250 -9.32 -34.34 -19.70
CA THR A 250 -7.94 -34.09 -19.28
C THR A 250 -7.91 -33.52 -17.86
N TRP A 251 -7.01 -34.07 -17.04
CA TRP A 251 -6.60 -33.49 -15.76
C TRP A 251 -5.38 -32.61 -15.99
N TYR A 252 -5.54 -31.34 -15.71
CA TYR A 252 -4.45 -30.35 -15.64
C TYR A 252 -3.81 -30.39 -14.27
N GLU A 253 -2.59 -29.92 -14.13
CA GLU A 253 -1.88 -29.92 -12.86
C GLU A 253 -0.97 -28.70 -12.70
N VAL A 254 -0.74 -28.28 -11.46
CA VAL A 254 0.21 -27.25 -11.07
C VAL A 254 0.95 -27.69 -9.81
N PRO A 255 2.29 -27.68 -9.80
CA PRO A 255 3.06 -28.10 -8.64
C PRO A 255 2.94 -27.05 -7.52
N LEU A 256 2.79 -27.53 -6.27
CA LEU A 256 2.71 -26.65 -5.10
C LEU A 256 4.03 -25.96 -4.79
N SER A 257 5.17 -26.56 -5.12
CA SER A 257 6.50 -25.95 -4.97
C SER A 257 6.62 -24.61 -5.70
N THR A 258 5.80 -24.37 -6.73
CA THR A 258 5.77 -23.08 -7.44
C THR A 258 5.26 -21.94 -6.57
N TRP A 259 4.57 -22.26 -5.48
CA TRP A 259 3.93 -21.31 -4.55
C TRP A 259 4.41 -21.46 -3.12
N ALA A 260 5.41 -22.30 -2.91
CA ALA A 260 6.09 -22.35 -1.65
C ALA A 260 6.66 -20.97 -1.34
N VAL A 261 6.05 -20.28 -0.39
CA VAL A 261 6.61 -19.04 0.14
C VAL A 261 7.95 -19.39 0.75
N THR A 262 9.01 -18.94 0.13
CA THR A 262 10.39 -19.27 0.51
C THR A 262 10.91 -18.38 1.63
N ASN A 263 10.10 -18.03 2.62
CA ASN A 263 10.61 -17.36 3.80
C ASN A 263 11.17 -18.41 4.78
N PRO A 264 12.49 -18.49 4.97
CA PRO A 264 13.09 -19.48 5.85
C PRO A 264 12.75 -19.29 7.34
N GLU A 265 12.18 -18.15 7.70
CA GLU A 265 11.74 -17.84 9.07
C GLU A 265 10.26 -18.16 9.31
N GLN A 266 9.56 -18.73 8.34
CA GLN A 266 8.17 -19.12 8.52
C GLN A 266 8.03 -20.11 9.68
N THR A 267 7.13 -19.77 10.60
CA THR A 267 6.76 -20.68 11.67
C THR A 267 6.02 -21.90 11.09
N ALA A 268 6.10 -23.01 11.78
CA ALA A 268 5.44 -24.26 11.39
C ALA A 268 3.94 -24.12 11.11
N TYR A 269 3.31 -23.04 11.57
CA TYR A 269 1.88 -22.81 11.47
C TYR A 269 1.47 -22.20 10.11
N THR A 270 2.27 -21.30 9.55
CA THR A 270 1.99 -20.65 8.26
C THR A 270 2.44 -21.50 7.07
N ALA A 271 3.34 -22.43 7.28
CA ALA A 271 3.91 -23.27 6.22
C ALA A 271 2.93 -24.29 5.62
N SER A 272 1.82 -24.60 6.28
CA SER A 272 0.83 -25.55 5.79
C SER A 272 -0.23 -24.95 4.87
N ARG A 273 -0.37 -23.62 4.86
CA ARG A 273 -1.35 -22.92 4.04
C ARG A 273 -0.74 -22.50 2.72
N THR A 274 -1.40 -22.83 1.64
CA THR A 274 -0.93 -22.54 0.30
C THR A 274 -2.02 -21.83 -0.48
N TRP A 275 -1.63 -20.75 -1.14
CA TRP A 275 -2.46 -19.99 -2.06
C TRP A 275 -1.90 -20.13 -3.46
N LEU A 276 -2.76 -20.51 -4.39
CA LEU A 276 -2.43 -20.67 -5.79
C LEU A 276 -3.25 -19.67 -6.60
N PRO A 277 -2.66 -18.58 -7.15
CA PRO A 277 -3.33 -17.69 -8.08
C PRO A 277 -3.47 -18.35 -9.43
N MET A 278 -4.46 -19.22 -9.52
CA MET A 278 -4.75 -20.04 -10.68
C MET A 278 -5.09 -19.23 -11.92
N TYR A 279 -5.55 -17.98 -11.75
CA TYR A 279 -5.82 -17.05 -12.85
C TYR A 279 -4.59 -16.71 -13.70
N LEU A 280 -3.39 -16.97 -13.21
CA LEU A 280 -2.15 -16.85 -13.97
C LEU A 280 -1.90 -18.09 -14.87
N ASN A 281 -2.68 -19.16 -14.73
CA ASN A 281 -2.56 -20.37 -15.54
C ASN A 281 -3.53 -20.35 -16.72
N GLU A 282 -3.02 -20.44 -17.95
CA GLU A 282 -3.83 -20.38 -19.16
C GLU A 282 -4.88 -21.50 -19.27
N ASN A 283 -4.59 -22.69 -18.71
CA ASN A 283 -5.54 -23.82 -18.72
C ASN A 283 -6.62 -23.69 -17.63
N TRP A 284 -6.51 -22.69 -16.76
CA TRP A 284 -7.52 -22.34 -15.77
C TRP A 284 -8.40 -21.18 -16.25
N ASN A 285 -7.77 -20.16 -16.80
CA ASN A 285 -8.42 -18.87 -17.06
C ASN A 285 -9.56 -19.00 -18.09
N GLY A 286 -10.73 -18.44 -17.75
CA GLY A 286 -11.90 -18.46 -18.61
C GLY A 286 -12.61 -19.82 -18.74
N GLN A 287 -12.28 -20.81 -17.91
CA GLN A 287 -12.82 -22.16 -17.95
C GLN A 287 -13.99 -22.35 -16.97
N LYS A 288 -14.61 -23.53 -17.05
CA LYS A 288 -15.59 -24.04 -16.09
C LYS A 288 -15.09 -25.32 -15.46
N LEU A 289 -14.90 -25.31 -14.16
CA LEU A 289 -14.40 -26.45 -13.40
C LEU A 289 -15.44 -27.53 -13.23
N THR A 290 -15.03 -28.77 -13.41
CA THR A 290 -15.86 -29.96 -13.20
C THR A 290 -15.36 -30.85 -12.08
N ALA A 291 -14.08 -30.76 -11.68
CA ALA A 291 -13.51 -31.48 -10.55
C ALA A 291 -12.16 -30.86 -10.15
N VAL A 292 -11.76 -31.10 -8.91
CA VAL A 292 -10.42 -30.76 -8.40
C VAL A 292 -9.83 -31.92 -7.61
N GLY A 293 -8.52 -31.83 -7.29
CA GLY A 293 -7.85 -32.83 -6.48
C GLY A 293 -6.43 -32.45 -6.10
N VAL A 294 -5.77 -33.39 -5.45
CA VAL A 294 -4.36 -33.31 -5.06
C VAL A 294 -3.65 -34.58 -5.51
N LYS A 295 -2.44 -34.44 -6.02
CA LYS A 295 -1.56 -35.53 -6.42
C LYS A 295 -0.25 -35.43 -5.67
N VAL A 296 0.18 -36.52 -5.02
CA VAL A 296 1.48 -36.60 -4.36
C VAL A 296 2.34 -37.58 -5.15
N GLN A 297 3.44 -37.11 -5.73
CA GLN A 297 4.33 -37.85 -6.59
C GLN A 297 5.57 -38.30 -5.81
N PRO A 298 5.92 -39.58 -5.83
CA PRO A 298 7.18 -40.08 -5.26
C PRO A 298 8.38 -39.63 -6.11
N LYS A 299 9.55 -39.58 -5.48
CA LYS A 299 10.82 -39.54 -6.20
C LYS A 299 11.02 -40.80 -7.00
N ASP A 300 11.73 -40.69 -8.12
CA ASP A 300 12.03 -41.84 -9.00
C ASP A 300 12.62 -43.01 -8.21
N GLY A 301 12.02 -44.18 -8.37
CA GLY A 301 12.42 -45.38 -7.69
C GLY A 301 12.00 -45.53 -6.23
N LYS A 302 11.21 -44.59 -5.69
CA LYS A 302 10.73 -44.63 -4.31
C LYS A 302 9.29 -45.11 -4.21
N ALA A 303 8.92 -45.60 -3.03
CA ALA A 303 7.55 -45.90 -2.64
C ALA A 303 7.11 -44.89 -1.59
N LEU A 304 5.87 -44.44 -1.67
CA LEU A 304 5.29 -43.55 -0.63
C LEU A 304 4.74 -44.41 0.51
N ASP A 305 5.12 -44.06 1.74
CA ASP A 305 4.50 -44.56 2.97
C ASP A 305 4.14 -43.32 3.80
N ILE A 306 2.97 -42.76 3.53
CA ILE A 306 2.59 -41.46 4.03
C ILE A 306 1.20 -41.45 4.67
N GLU A 307 1.05 -40.61 5.70
CA GLU A 307 -0.22 -40.15 6.21
C GLU A 307 -0.53 -38.77 5.64
N PHE A 308 -1.43 -38.75 4.64
CA PHE A 308 -1.87 -37.50 4.00
C PHE A 308 -3.04 -36.88 4.79
N ARG A 309 -2.96 -35.59 5.07
CA ARG A 309 -4.01 -34.82 5.75
C ARG A 309 -4.33 -33.56 4.97
N LEU A 310 -5.62 -33.26 4.84
CA LEU A 310 -6.15 -32.04 4.25
C LEU A 310 -7.14 -31.42 5.21
N ASN A 311 -6.80 -30.25 5.78
CA ASN A 311 -7.67 -29.51 6.71
C ASN A 311 -8.81 -28.82 5.96
N TYR A 312 -8.47 -28.17 4.86
CA TYR A 312 -9.44 -27.58 3.97
C TYR A 312 -8.88 -27.50 2.54
N PHE A 313 -9.79 -27.41 1.60
CA PHE A 313 -9.55 -27.11 0.20
C PHE A 313 -10.65 -26.19 -0.30
N GLN A 314 -10.30 -25.01 -0.78
CA GLN A 314 -11.28 -23.99 -1.17
C GLN A 314 -10.97 -23.43 -2.54
N LEU A 315 -11.99 -23.34 -3.38
CA LEU A 315 -11.98 -22.56 -4.61
C LEU A 315 -12.43 -21.14 -4.24
N ASN A 316 -11.55 -20.17 -4.34
CA ASN A 316 -11.77 -18.88 -3.73
C ASN A 316 -11.31 -17.73 -4.63
N TYR A 317 -11.56 -16.51 -4.19
CA TYR A 317 -11.05 -15.30 -4.81
C TYR A 317 -9.69 -14.94 -4.24
N ASP A 318 -8.94 -14.19 -5.04
CA ASP A 318 -7.69 -13.56 -4.58
C ASP A 318 -8.01 -12.32 -3.76
N THR A 319 -7.68 -12.32 -2.50
CA THR A 319 -7.89 -11.19 -1.59
C THR A 319 -6.67 -10.27 -1.50
N ARG A 320 -5.66 -10.46 -2.35
CA ARG A 320 -4.49 -9.60 -2.43
C ARG A 320 -4.84 -8.24 -3.01
N GLN A 321 -3.98 -7.28 -2.72
CA GLN A 321 -4.07 -5.91 -3.22
C GLN A 321 -2.80 -5.58 -4.01
N SER A 322 -2.86 -4.70 -4.99
CA SER A 322 -1.69 -4.34 -5.79
C SER A 322 -0.85 -3.26 -5.10
N PHE A 323 -1.47 -2.26 -4.52
CA PHE A 323 -0.78 -1.09 -4.01
C PHE A 323 0.20 -1.35 -2.85
N PRO A 324 0.11 -2.39 -1.99
CA PRO A 324 1.17 -2.69 -1.03
C PRO A 324 2.53 -2.94 -1.67
N THR A 325 2.56 -3.53 -2.88
CA THR A 325 3.81 -3.69 -3.64
C THR A 325 4.37 -2.34 -4.06
N SER A 326 3.54 -1.46 -4.62
CA SER A 326 3.94 -0.07 -4.95
C SER A 326 4.42 0.69 -3.70
N GLN A 327 3.71 0.57 -2.57
CA GLN A 327 4.08 1.20 -1.30
C GLN A 327 5.44 0.71 -0.79
N TYR A 328 5.69 -0.60 -0.87
CA TYR A 328 6.99 -1.18 -0.53
C TYR A 328 8.12 -0.62 -1.40
N ILE A 329 7.90 -0.54 -2.71
CA ILE A 329 8.89 0.00 -3.67
C ILE A 329 9.23 1.44 -3.35
N MET A 330 8.23 2.28 -3.11
CA MET A 330 8.42 3.69 -2.76
C MET A 330 9.10 3.85 -1.40
N ALA A 331 8.74 3.04 -0.41
CA ALA A 331 9.37 2.99 0.90
C ALA A 331 10.85 2.58 0.81
N PHE A 332 11.16 1.55 0.02
CA PHE A 332 12.53 1.12 -0.25
C PHE A 332 13.37 2.26 -0.84
N ALA A 333 12.81 2.97 -1.81
CA ALA A 333 13.50 4.10 -2.44
C ALA A 333 13.70 5.27 -1.48
N GLU A 334 12.74 5.57 -0.64
CA GLU A 334 12.84 6.60 0.40
C GLU A 334 13.96 6.26 1.38
N TYR A 335 13.97 5.03 1.93
CA TYR A 335 15.03 4.55 2.80
C TYR A 335 16.41 4.59 2.12
N ALA A 336 16.55 4.03 0.93
CA ALA A 336 17.82 4.01 0.21
C ALA A 336 18.34 5.42 -0.09
N SER A 337 17.42 6.37 -0.38
CA SER A 337 17.75 7.77 -0.69
C SER A 337 18.19 8.56 0.52
N THR A 338 17.63 8.30 1.69
CA THR A 338 17.95 9.04 2.92
C THR A 338 19.06 8.38 3.73
N SER A 339 19.03 7.06 3.89
CA SER A 339 20.05 6.35 4.68
C SER A 339 21.41 6.23 4.00
N ARG A 340 21.46 6.20 2.65
CA ARG A 340 22.70 5.91 1.90
C ARG A 340 23.35 4.57 2.28
N ASP A 341 22.57 3.61 2.76
CA ASP A 341 23.04 2.27 3.12
C ASP A 341 23.32 1.44 1.88
N LEU A 342 24.59 1.46 1.44
CA LEU A 342 25.00 0.73 0.23
C LEU A 342 24.94 -0.78 0.40
N GLU A 343 25.13 -1.29 1.60
CA GLU A 343 25.02 -2.72 1.88
C GLU A 343 23.57 -3.18 1.74
N PHE A 344 22.63 -2.43 2.33
CA PHE A 344 21.20 -2.68 2.15
C PHE A 344 20.82 -2.65 0.68
N LEU A 345 21.22 -1.60 -0.04
CA LEU A 345 20.91 -1.44 -1.46
C LEU A 345 21.42 -2.63 -2.28
N GLN A 346 22.68 -3.02 -2.08
CA GLN A 346 23.28 -4.15 -2.81
C GLN A 346 22.60 -5.48 -2.50
N ASN A 347 22.26 -5.72 -1.23
CA ASN A 347 21.66 -6.99 -0.80
C ASN A 347 20.20 -7.13 -1.21
N ASN A 348 19.46 -6.01 -1.34
CA ASN A 348 18.02 -6.02 -1.56
C ASN A 348 17.57 -5.51 -2.94
N LEU A 349 18.48 -5.07 -3.82
CA LEU A 349 18.15 -4.58 -5.15
C LEU A 349 17.41 -5.63 -6.01
N ALA A 350 17.77 -6.91 -5.88
CA ALA A 350 17.06 -8.00 -6.56
C ALA A 350 15.58 -8.07 -6.14
N LYS A 351 15.32 -7.93 -4.83
CA LYS A 351 13.96 -7.93 -4.27
C LYS A 351 13.13 -6.77 -4.79
N LEU A 352 13.71 -5.57 -4.85
CA LEU A 352 13.06 -4.40 -5.45
C LEU A 352 12.72 -4.62 -6.92
N ARG A 353 13.66 -5.14 -7.71
CA ARG A 353 13.45 -5.45 -9.12
C ARG A 353 12.34 -6.48 -9.33
N GLN A 354 12.31 -7.53 -8.51
CA GLN A 354 11.25 -8.53 -8.54
C GLN A 354 9.88 -7.91 -8.21
N ALA A 355 9.83 -6.98 -7.25
CA ALA A 355 8.59 -6.31 -6.87
C ALA A 355 7.99 -5.52 -8.06
N ILE A 356 8.79 -4.69 -8.71
CA ILE A 356 8.27 -3.95 -9.88
C ILE A 356 8.01 -4.87 -11.09
N MET A 357 8.74 -5.98 -11.25
CA MET A 357 8.46 -6.96 -12.29
C MET A 357 7.08 -7.60 -12.12
N TRP A 358 6.62 -7.82 -10.90
CA TRP A 358 5.27 -8.31 -10.68
C TRP A 358 4.21 -7.36 -11.25
N GLU A 359 4.33 -6.07 -11.02
CA GLU A 359 3.42 -5.07 -11.58
C GLU A 359 3.55 -4.97 -13.11
N LEU A 360 4.77 -5.01 -13.63
CA LEU A 360 5.03 -4.92 -15.06
C LEU A 360 4.54 -6.15 -15.85
N GLU A 361 4.80 -7.34 -15.35
CA GLU A 361 4.60 -8.60 -16.08
C GLU A 361 3.29 -9.31 -15.72
N CYS A 362 2.95 -9.37 -14.41
CA CYS A 362 1.76 -10.07 -13.95
C CYS A 362 0.51 -9.20 -14.02
N LEU A 363 0.62 -7.90 -13.76
CA LEU A 363 -0.49 -6.94 -13.83
C LEU A 363 -0.49 -6.10 -15.12
N LYS A 364 0.28 -6.50 -16.13
CA LYS A 364 0.35 -5.86 -17.47
C LYS A 364 0.89 -4.43 -17.47
N GLY A 365 1.51 -3.95 -16.41
CA GLY A 365 2.01 -2.58 -16.28
C GLY A 365 2.96 -2.15 -17.43
N LYS A 366 3.74 -3.09 -18.00
CA LYS A 366 4.57 -2.82 -19.19
C LYS A 366 3.78 -2.44 -20.44
N GLN A 367 2.47 -2.68 -20.47
CA GLN A 367 1.58 -2.25 -21.54
C GLN A 367 1.05 -0.82 -21.33
N GLY A 368 1.48 -0.16 -20.25
CA GLY A 368 1.18 1.23 -19.93
C GLY A 368 0.02 1.46 -18.98
N MET A 369 -0.51 0.41 -18.32
CA MET A 369 -1.50 0.51 -17.24
C MET A 369 -1.68 -0.82 -16.53
N LEU A 370 -1.95 -0.80 -15.22
CA LEU A 370 -2.23 -2.02 -14.46
C LEU A 370 -3.66 -2.53 -14.72
N ASP A 371 -3.77 -3.84 -14.87
CA ASP A 371 -5.02 -4.60 -14.89
C ASP A 371 -5.11 -5.42 -13.60
N ILE A 372 -6.02 -5.02 -12.71
CA ILE A 372 -6.23 -5.68 -11.42
C ILE A 372 -7.55 -6.48 -11.39
N SER A 373 -8.03 -6.90 -12.56
CA SER A 373 -9.33 -7.58 -12.72
C SER A 373 -9.52 -8.78 -11.80
N TYR A 374 -8.46 -9.48 -11.45
CA TYR A 374 -8.51 -10.69 -10.63
C TYR A 374 -8.20 -10.47 -9.16
N LEU A 375 -7.71 -9.30 -8.79
CA LEU A 375 -7.47 -8.93 -7.39
C LEU A 375 -8.76 -8.40 -6.77
N GLN A 376 -9.01 -8.60 -5.47
CA GLN A 376 -10.28 -8.25 -4.84
C GLN A 376 -10.19 -7.64 -3.46
N GLY A 377 -9.02 -7.63 -2.84
CA GLY A 377 -8.94 -7.23 -1.44
C GLY A 377 -9.78 -8.16 -0.54
N HIS A 378 -10.37 -7.65 0.48
CA HIS A 378 -10.92 -8.47 1.56
C HIS A 378 -12.41 -8.85 1.42
N ASP A 379 -13.14 -8.38 0.44
CA ASP A 379 -14.51 -8.85 0.21
C ASP A 379 -14.59 -10.18 -0.52
N GLY A 380 -13.50 -10.59 -1.14
CA GLY A 380 -13.41 -11.85 -1.87
C GLY A 380 -14.19 -11.88 -3.18
N ILE A 381 -14.48 -10.74 -3.79
CA ILE A 381 -15.15 -10.66 -5.10
C ILE A 381 -14.17 -10.09 -6.13
N PRO A 382 -14.02 -10.72 -7.32
CA PRO A 382 -13.13 -10.18 -8.34
C PRO A 382 -13.53 -8.79 -8.81
N ASN A 383 -12.55 -7.91 -8.97
CA ASN A 383 -12.77 -6.60 -9.60
C ASN A 383 -13.38 -6.72 -11.00
N LYS A 384 -13.08 -7.83 -11.68
CA LYS A 384 -13.64 -8.16 -13.00
C LYS A 384 -15.17 -8.18 -13.03
N VAL A 385 -15.83 -8.53 -11.94
CA VAL A 385 -17.27 -8.52 -11.85
C VAL A 385 -17.84 -7.26 -11.19
N GLY A 386 -17.00 -6.25 -11.00
CA GLY A 386 -17.41 -4.91 -10.56
C GLY A 386 -17.76 -4.77 -9.09
N HIS A 387 -17.37 -5.72 -8.25
CA HIS A 387 -17.70 -5.75 -6.82
C HIS A 387 -16.50 -5.95 -5.90
N GLY A 388 -15.28 -6.05 -6.44
CA GLY A 388 -14.08 -6.15 -5.64
C GLY A 388 -13.82 -4.87 -4.85
N ILE A 389 -13.07 -4.98 -3.74
CA ILE A 389 -12.64 -3.84 -2.92
C ILE A 389 -11.13 -3.88 -2.69
N SER A 390 -10.36 -4.35 -3.68
CA SER A 390 -8.93 -4.59 -3.48
C SER A 390 -8.15 -3.32 -3.26
N ASP A 391 -8.16 -2.42 -4.19
CA ASP A 391 -7.31 -1.24 -4.20
C ASP A 391 -8.14 0.01 -3.97
N CYS A 392 -8.67 0.13 -2.76
CA CYS A 392 -9.16 1.38 -2.22
C CYS A 392 -8.60 1.55 -0.81
N TYR A 393 -8.38 2.78 -0.41
CA TYR A 393 -7.84 3.06 0.93
C TYR A 393 -8.80 2.60 2.03
N TYR A 394 -10.08 2.62 1.75
CA TYR A 394 -11.14 2.10 2.62
C TYR A 394 -11.95 1.03 1.92
N ASP A 395 -12.01 -0.11 2.45
CA ASP A 395 -12.44 -1.41 1.98
C ASP A 395 -13.93 -1.59 1.82
N ILE A 396 -14.70 -0.59 1.52
CA ILE A 396 -16.16 -0.70 1.49
C ILE A 396 -16.81 -0.30 0.17
N THR A 397 -16.06 0.30 -0.74
CA THR A 397 -16.54 0.67 -2.06
C THR A 397 -16.01 -0.27 -3.14
N PRO A 398 -16.76 -0.49 -4.21
CA PRO A 398 -16.30 -1.32 -5.32
C PRO A 398 -15.00 -0.81 -5.91
N SER A 399 -14.05 -1.73 -6.14
CA SER A 399 -12.83 -1.47 -6.88
C SER A 399 -13.01 -1.87 -8.34
N PRO A 400 -12.68 -1.01 -9.29
CA PRO A 400 -12.79 -1.34 -10.71
C PRO A 400 -11.67 -2.27 -11.17
N ALA A 401 -11.87 -2.90 -12.32
CA ALA A 401 -10.87 -3.77 -12.95
C ALA A 401 -9.61 -3.00 -13.36
N ILE A 402 -9.80 -1.77 -13.84
CA ILE A 402 -8.75 -0.79 -14.09
C ILE A 402 -8.96 0.34 -13.10
N ASN A 403 -8.08 0.39 -12.11
CA ASN A 403 -8.21 1.27 -10.94
C ASN A 403 -7.27 2.47 -11.08
N PHE A 404 -7.79 3.67 -10.89
CA PHE A 404 -7.02 4.90 -10.97
C PHE A 404 -5.94 4.96 -9.89
N TRP A 405 -6.31 4.68 -8.63
CA TRP A 405 -5.38 4.79 -7.52
C TRP A 405 -4.26 3.75 -7.56
N SER A 406 -4.54 2.51 -7.99
CA SER A 406 -3.49 1.51 -8.25
C SER A 406 -2.48 2.02 -9.29
N ASN A 407 -2.97 2.68 -10.34
CA ASN A 407 -2.11 3.24 -11.38
C ASN A 407 -1.34 4.49 -10.94
N VAL A 408 -1.90 5.30 -10.02
CA VAL A 408 -1.18 6.42 -9.37
C VAL A 408 -0.04 5.87 -8.50
N ASN A 409 -0.29 4.85 -7.68
CA ASN A 409 0.74 4.20 -6.87
C ASN A 409 1.81 3.53 -7.73
N PHE A 410 1.43 2.84 -8.80
CA PHE A 410 2.37 2.25 -9.76
C PHE A 410 3.24 3.33 -10.44
N TYR A 411 2.68 4.49 -10.77
CA TYR A 411 3.45 5.63 -11.30
C TYR A 411 4.50 6.10 -10.28
N GLY A 412 4.12 6.21 -9.00
CA GLY A 412 5.06 6.50 -7.91
C GLY A 412 6.15 5.44 -7.78
N ALA A 413 5.79 4.16 -7.84
CA ALA A 413 6.72 3.04 -7.77
C ALA A 413 7.71 3.02 -8.95
N LEU A 414 7.27 3.30 -10.18
CA LEU A 414 8.16 3.42 -11.34
C LEU A 414 9.18 4.56 -11.17
N LYS A 415 8.73 5.74 -10.72
CA LYS A 415 9.65 6.86 -10.39
C LYS A 415 10.68 6.45 -9.35
N ALA A 416 10.24 5.74 -8.31
CA ALA A 416 11.09 5.25 -7.24
C ALA A 416 12.15 4.27 -7.75
N VAL A 417 11.76 3.26 -8.52
CA VAL A 417 12.71 2.30 -9.12
C VAL A 417 13.70 2.99 -10.04
N ILE A 418 13.26 3.92 -10.89
CA ILE A 418 14.15 4.70 -11.75
C ILE A 418 15.21 5.45 -10.93
N GLY A 419 14.80 6.07 -9.82
CA GLY A 419 15.71 6.75 -8.89
C GLY A 419 16.73 5.78 -8.29
N VAL A 420 16.27 4.64 -7.79
CA VAL A 420 17.14 3.60 -7.18
C VAL A 420 18.09 3.00 -8.21
N GLU A 421 17.65 2.71 -9.43
CA GLU A 421 18.53 2.18 -10.50
C GLU A 421 19.63 3.19 -10.88
N LYS A 422 19.29 4.48 -10.98
CA LYS A 422 20.29 5.55 -11.21
C LYS A 422 21.28 5.63 -10.04
N MET A 423 20.80 5.53 -8.82
CA MET A 423 21.62 5.53 -7.61
C MET A 423 22.54 4.31 -7.56
N ALA A 424 22.02 3.11 -7.78
CA ALA A 424 22.78 1.87 -7.84
C ALA A 424 23.89 1.93 -8.89
N ALA A 425 23.57 2.42 -10.08
CA ALA A 425 24.55 2.62 -11.15
C ALA A 425 25.65 3.62 -10.75
N ALA A 426 25.31 4.73 -10.09
CA ALA A 426 26.27 5.72 -9.61
C ALA A 426 27.24 5.16 -8.53
N TYR A 427 26.77 4.22 -7.72
CA TYR A 427 27.60 3.51 -6.73
C TYR A 427 28.29 2.27 -7.30
N GLY A 428 28.10 1.94 -8.60
CA GLY A 428 28.74 0.80 -9.24
C GLY A 428 28.09 -0.55 -8.90
N ILE A 429 26.88 -0.56 -8.39
CA ILE A 429 26.09 -1.78 -8.12
C ILE A 429 25.42 -2.21 -9.42
N THR A 430 26.06 -3.09 -10.20
CA THR A 430 25.59 -3.50 -11.53
C THR A 430 25.29 -4.98 -11.67
N ASP A 431 25.87 -5.81 -10.78
CA ASP A 431 25.87 -7.27 -10.94
C ASP A 431 24.67 -7.99 -10.27
N THR A 432 23.63 -7.25 -9.89
CA THR A 432 22.46 -7.84 -9.25
C THR A 432 21.50 -8.39 -10.31
N THR A 433 21.38 -9.70 -10.39
CA THR A 433 20.36 -10.37 -11.20
C THR A 433 19.05 -10.49 -10.43
N ALA A 434 17.94 -10.28 -11.11
CA ALA A 434 16.61 -10.55 -10.58
C ALA A 434 15.78 -11.31 -11.60
N ASN A 435 14.91 -12.16 -11.14
CA ASN A 435 13.99 -12.89 -11.99
C ASN A 435 12.73 -13.24 -11.20
N ILE A 436 11.62 -13.33 -11.90
CA ILE A 436 10.35 -13.82 -11.37
C ILE A 436 9.90 -15.04 -12.17
N ARG A 437 8.96 -15.80 -11.62
CA ARG A 437 8.27 -16.85 -12.36
C ARG A 437 7.43 -16.22 -13.47
N HIS A 438 7.38 -16.87 -14.64
CA HIS A 438 6.57 -16.40 -15.75
C HIS A 438 5.07 -16.53 -15.40
N PRO A 439 4.25 -15.49 -15.54
CA PRO A 439 2.84 -15.50 -15.10
C PRO A 439 1.96 -16.50 -15.84
N TYR A 440 2.33 -16.87 -17.07
CA TYR A 440 1.54 -17.76 -17.93
C TYR A 440 2.25 -19.09 -18.25
N ASN A 441 3.49 -19.26 -17.79
CA ASN A 441 4.25 -20.51 -17.96
C ASN A 441 5.09 -20.77 -16.71
N ILE A 442 4.60 -21.65 -15.84
CA ILE A 442 5.21 -21.93 -14.54
C ILE A 442 6.63 -22.54 -14.62
N ASP A 443 6.98 -23.14 -15.75
CA ASP A 443 8.30 -23.74 -15.97
C ASP A 443 9.34 -22.71 -16.43
N GLU A 444 8.92 -21.50 -16.73
CA GLU A 444 9.78 -20.42 -17.22
C GLU A 444 9.96 -19.32 -16.18
N ARG A 445 11.06 -18.59 -16.31
CA ARG A 445 11.36 -17.40 -15.51
C ARG A 445 11.66 -16.22 -16.43
N ILE A 446 11.11 -15.07 -16.06
CA ILE A 446 11.41 -13.79 -16.70
C ILE A 446 12.61 -13.20 -15.97
N GLN A 447 13.66 -12.86 -16.73
CA GLN A 447 14.84 -12.19 -16.19
C GLN A 447 14.66 -10.68 -16.21
N TRP A 448 15.26 -9.99 -15.26
CA TRP A 448 15.35 -8.52 -15.28
C TRP A 448 16.20 -8.09 -16.48
N THR A 449 15.61 -7.32 -17.37
CA THR A 449 16.27 -6.77 -18.57
C THR A 449 15.96 -5.29 -18.77
N TYR A 450 15.19 -4.69 -17.89
CA TYR A 450 14.78 -3.30 -18.01
C TYR A 450 15.94 -2.35 -17.74
N SER A 451 16.24 -1.49 -18.72
CA SER A 451 17.11 -0.33 -18.52
C SER A 451 16.32 0.83 -17.89
N VAL A 452 17.04 1.82 -17.38
CA VAL A 452 16.43 3.09 -16.92
C VAL A 452 15.59 3.72 -18.03
N THR A 453 16.07 3.69 -19.29
CA THR A 453 15.33 4.25 -20.44
C THR A 453 14.04 3.50 -20.73
N ASP A 454 14.04 2.16 -20.58
CA ASP A 454 12.81 1.36 -20.73
C ASP A 454 11.79 1.75 -19.68
N LEU A 455 12.21 1.87 -18.40
CA LEU A 455 11.34 2.27 -17.30
C LEU A 455 10.82 3.71 -17.48
N GLU A 456 11.66 4.64 -17.93
CA GLU A 456 11.25 6.03 -18.25
C GLU A 456 10.22 6.06 -19.38
N THR A 457 10.34 5.20 -20.37
CA THR A 457 9.36 5.05 -21.46
C THR A 457 8.02 4.55 -20.91
N ILE A 458 8.04 3.47 -20.12
CA ILE A 458 6.82 2.94 -19.49
C ILE A 458 6.16 4.00 -18.58
N LEU A 459 6.95 4.73 -17.82
CA LEU A 459 6.45 5.82 -16.96
C LEU A 459 5.73 6.90 -17.76
N SER A 460 6.32 7.31 -18.89
CA SER A 460 5.74 8.31 -19.81
C SER A 460 4.44 7.81 -20.46
N ASP A 461 4.42 6.55 -20.88
CA ASP A 461 3.25 5.93 -21.49
C ASP A 461 2.12 5.78 -20.46
N LEU A 462 2.44 5.37 -19.22
CA LEU A 462 1.48 5.28 -18.13
C LEU A 462 0.84 6.65 -17.83
N LYS A 463 1.65 7.70 -17.69
CA LYS A 463 1.12 9.07 -17.49
C LYS A 463 0.18 9.45 -18.63
N THR A 464 0.61 9.27 -19.87
CA THR A 464 -0.20 9.56 -21.07
C THR A 464 -1.52 8.81 -21.05
N ASN A 465 -1.51 7.53 -20.67
CA ASN A 465 -2.70 6.70 -20.61
C ASN A 465 -3.65 7.13 -19.48
N ILE A 466 -3.11 7.46 -18.32
CA ILE A 466 -3.91 7.99 -17.18
C ILE A 466 -4.65 9.28 -17.58
N GLU A 467 -3.97 10.17 -18.28
CA GLU A 467 -4.48 11.51 -18.67
C GLU A 467 -5.49 11.47 -19.83
N LYS A 468 -5.61 10.34 -20.53
CA LYS A 468 -6.60 10.21 -21.62
C LYS A 468 -8.02 10.37 -21.10
N PRO A 469 -8.94 10.86 -21.94
CA PRO A 469 -10.36 10.85 -21.62
C PRO A 469 -10.89 9.43 -21.38
N TYR A 470 -11.78 9.30 -20.41
CA TYR A 470 -12.61 8.11 -20.26
C TYR A 470 -13.55 7.94 -21.45
N VAL A 471 -13.71 6.71 -21.94
CA VAL A 471 -14.62 6.35 -23.02
C VAL A 471 -15.55 5.22 -22.55
N GLU A 472 -16.83 5.50 -22.48
CA GLU A 472 -17.86 4.54 -22.04
C GLU A 472 -17.93 3.32 -22.97
N GLY A 473 -18.06 2.13 -22.38
CA GLY A 473 -18.19 0.86 -23.09
C GLY A 473 -16.89 0.36 -23.74
N ASP A 474 -15.79 1.02 -23.51
CA ASP A 474 -14.49 0.62 -24.03
C ASP A 474 -13.52 0.28 -22.90
N TYR A 475 -13.07 -0.96 -22.90
CA TYR A 475 -12.13 -1.47 -21.92
C TYR A 475 -10.68 -1.47 -22.43
N ASP A 476 -10.50 -1.26 -23.73
CA ASP A 476 -9.15 -1.18 -24.32
C ASP A 476 -8.54 0.20 -24.13
N TRP A 477 -8.02 0.44 -22.92
CA TRP A 477 -7.35 1.70 -22.59
C TRP A 477 -6.09 1.96 -23.40
N SER A 478 -5.46 0.91 -23.95
CA SER A 478 -4.23 1.06 -24.74
C SER A 478 -4.46 1.92 -25.99
N GLU A 479 -5.67 1.85 -26.57
CA GLU A 479 -6.04 2.58 -27.77
C GLU A 479 -6.97 3.78 -27.51
N LYS A 480 -7.85 3.71 -26.49
CA LYS A 480 -9.01 4.61 -26.45
C LYS A 480 -9.26 5.33 -25.14
N GLY A 481 -9.11 4.67 -23.99
CA GLY A 481 -9.60 5.21 -22.74
C GLY A 481 -8.53 5.49 -21.68
N GLY A 482 -8.82 6.43 -20.80
CA GLY A 482 -8.08 6.75 -19.59
C GLY A 482 -9.04 7.07 -18.44
N PHE A 483 -8.57 7.89 -17.50
CA PHE A 483 -9.36 8.19 -16.31
C PHE A 483 -9.97 9.60 -16.30
N TRP A 484 -9.65 10.44 -17.28
CA TRP A 484 -10.15 11.81 -17.30
C TRP A 484 -11.61 11.87 -17.74
N ASP A 485 -12.52 12.23 -16.84
CA ASP A 485 -13.90 12.52 -17.22
C ASP A 485 -14.08 14.02 -17.49
N ALA A 486 -14.15 14.37 -18.76
CA ALA A 486 -14.33 15.76 -19.20
C ALA A 486 -15.66 16.38 -18.73
N LYS A 487 -16.67 15.56 -18.38
CA LYS A 487 -17.96 16.03 -17.88
C LYS A 487 -17.84 16.53 -16.44
N THR A 488 -17.17 15.78 -15.59
CA THR A 488 -16.95 16.15 -14.19
C THR A 488 -15.66 16.96 -13.99
N GLY A 489 -14.76 16.95 -14.97
CA GLY A 489 -13.47 17.68 -14.93
C GLY A 489 -12.53 17.16 -13.83
N ARG A 490 -12.54 15.85 -13.59
CA ARG A 490 -11.69 15.16 -12.62
C ARG A 490 -11.33 13.76 -13.09
N PHE A 491 -10.36 13.13 -12.47
CA PHE A 491 -10.10 11.70 -12.66
C PHE A 491 -11.11 10.87 -11.88
N ILE A 492 -11.69 9.88 -12.55
CA ILE A 492 -12.62 8.90 -11.99
C ILE A 492 -11.86 7.83 -11.20
N GLN A 493 -12.55 7.09 -10.33
CA GLN A 493 -11.94 5.97 -9.60
C GLN A 493 -11.43 4.87 -10.54
N GLY A 494 -12.12 4.62 -11.65
CA GLY A 494 -11.70 3.67 -12.65
C GLY A 494 -12.83 3.12 -13.50
N VAL A 495 -12.53 1.99 -14.17
CA VAL A 495 -13.41 1.39 -15.17
C VAL A 495 -13.62 -0.08 -14.84
N THR A 496 -14.88 -0.54 -14.84
CA THR A 496 -15.22 -1.95 -14.66
C THR A 496 -14.80 -2.77 -15.89
N ALA A 497 -14.84 -4.10 -15.77
CA ALA A 497 -14.55 -4.99 -16.89
C ALA A 497 -15.49 -4.81 -18.09
N GLU A 498 -16.71 -4.31 -17.86
CA GLU A 498 -17.69 -4.01 -18.91
C GLU A 498 -17.50 -2.61 -19.53
N GLY A 499 -16.53 -1.84 -19.07
CA GLY A 499 -16.28 -0.48 -19.56
C GLY A 499 -17.14 0.60 -18.90
N ASN A 500 -17.77 0.32 -17.77
CA ASN A 500 -18.53 1.31 -17.02
C ASN A 500 -17.63 2.06 -16.05
N LYS A 501 -17.82 3.37 -15.92
CA LYS A 501 -17.07 4.15 -14.93
C LYS A 501 -17.59 3.95 -13.51
N LEU A 502 -16.64 3.98 -12.55
CA LEU A 502 -16.90 4.23 -11.15
C LEU A 502 -16.31 5.61 -10.79
N ASP A 503 -17.15 6.48 -10.23
CA ASP A 503 -16.74 7.83 -9.84
C ASP A 503 -17.50 8.26 -8.57
N TYR A 504 -16.78 8.30 -7.46
CA TYR A 504 -17.30 8.76 -6.16
C TYR A 504 -16.75 10.14 -5.78
N GLY A 505 -16.06 10.81 -6.70
CA GLY A 505 -15.45 12.11 -6.43
C GLY A 505 -14.38 12.03 -5.33
N TYR A 506 -13.45 11.08 -5.43
CA TYR A 506 -12.34 10.94 -4.49
C TYR A 506 -11.34 12.08 -4.67
N LEU A 507 -11.35 13.02 -3.72
CA LEU A 507 -10.45 14.16 -3.74
C LEU A 507 -8.99 13.73 -3.51
N HIS A 508 -8.77 12.84 -2.55
CA HIS A 508 -7.44 12.40 -2.21
C HIS A 508 -6.71 11.66 -3.35
N TYR A 509 -7.39 10.81 -4.13
CA TYR A 509 -6.77 10.17 -5.29
C TYR A 509 -6.30 11.19 -6.33
N ASN A 510 -7.11 12.24 -6.54
CA ASN A 510 -6.77 13.32 -7.44
C ASN A 510 -5.60 14.17 -6.92
N LEU A 511 -5.56 14.48 -5.61
CA LEU A 511 -4.47 15.21 -4.97
C LEU A 511 -3.15 14.41 -4.97
N GLU A 512 -3.22 13.10 -4.69
CA GLU A 512 -2.05 12.23 -4.74
C GLU A 512 -1.47 12.16 -6.16
N ALA A 513 -2.32 12.01 -7.18
CA ALA A 513 -1.92 12.03 -8.57
C ALA A 513 -1.19 13.33 -8.94
N ILE A 514 -1.74 14.48 -8.57
CA ILE A 514 -1.11 15.79 -8.80
C ILE A 514 0.24 15.86 -8.08
N SER A 515 0.31 15.44 -6.82
CA SER A 515 1.55 15.49 -6.03
C SER A 515 2.68 14.63 -6.64
N TYR A 516 2.34 13.60 -7.40
CA TYR A 516 3.30 12.78 -8.17
C TYR A 516 3.61 13.35 -9.55
N GLY A 517 2.89 14.38 -10.00
CA GLY A 517 3.07 15.04 -11.29
C GLY A 517 2.21 14.45 -12.42
N ILE A 518 1.07 13.85 -12.09
CA ILE A 518 0.08 13.36 -13.05
C ILE A 518 -0.95 14.46 -13.30
N GLY A 519 -1.35 14.62 -14.55
CA GLY A 519 -2.29 15.60 -15.05
C GLY A 519 -1.62 16.65 -15.93
N THR A 520 -2.33 17.07 -16.98
CA THR A 520 -1.97 18.25 -17.76
C THR A 520 -2.34 19.52 -16.98
N ASP A 521 -1.73 20.66 -17.29
CA ASP A 521 -2.03 21.94 -16.61
C ASP A 521 -3.54 22.24 -16.57
N ALA A 522 -4.26 21.93 -17.66
CA ALA A 522 -5.71 22.14 -17.72
C ALA A 522 -6.50 21.20 -16.82
N GLN A 523 -6.07 19.93 -16.71
CA GLN A 523 -6.68 18.93 -15.83
C GLN A 523 -6.41 19.29 -14.37
N VAL A 524 -5.15 19.57 -14.03
CA VAL A 524 -4.74 19.96 -12.69
C VAL A 524 -5.48 21.21 -12.24
N LYS A 525 -5.55 22.24 -13.09
CA LYS A 525 -6.34 23.44 -12.80
C LYS A 525 -7.81 23.11 -12.52
N SER A 526 -8.43 22.27 -13.35
CA SER A 526 -9.84 21.88 -13.18
C SER A 526 -10.07 21.12 -11.88
N ILE A 527 -9.15 20.21 -11.50
CA ILE A 527 -9.21 19.45 -10.25
C ILE A 527 -9.04 20.38 -9.05
N MET A 528 -8.04 21.25 -9.08
CA MET A 528 -7.80 22.17 -7.97
C MET A 528 -8.94 23.17 -7.78
N ASP A 529 -9.52 23.72 -8.88
CA ASP A 529 -10.71 24.57 -8.80
C ASP A 529 -11.92 23.82 -8.20
N TRP A 530 -12.06 22.52 -8.46
CA TRP A 530 -13.09 21.69 -7.83
C TRP A 530 -12.82 21.45 -6.35
N ILE A 531 -11.58 21.13 -5.97
CA ILE A 531 -11.17 20.88 -4.58
C ILE A 531 -11.29 22.17 -3.74
N ASP A 532 -10.94 23.33 -4.32
CA ASP A 532 -11.10 24.64 -3.67
C ASP A 532 -12.56 25.07 -3.54
N GLY A 533 -13.50 24.35 -4.16
CA GLY A 533 -14.92 24.69 -4.16
C GLY A 533 -15.32 25.77 -5.16
N ASP A 534 -14.37 26.32 -5.91
CA ASP A 534 -14.60 27.35 -6.93
C ASP A 534 -15.40 26.81 -8.14
N ARG A 535 -15.26 25.52 -8.40
CA ARG A 535 -15.96 24.80 -9.46
C ARG A 535 -16.88 23.74 -8.87
N ILE A 536 -18.15 23.83 -9.17
CA ILE A 536 -19.17 22.88 -8.72
C ILE A 536 -19.35 21.78 -9.78
N VAL A 537 -19.37 20.53 -9.35
CA VAL A 537 -19.74 19.37 -10.17
C VAL A 537 -21.20 19.06 -9.87
N GLU A 538 -22.06 19.13 -10.89
CA GLU A 538 -23.49 18.85 -10.75
C GLU A 538 -23.71 17.38 -10.38
N GLY A 539 -24.42 17.13 -9.30
CA GLY A 539 -24.71 15.82 -8.77
C GLY A 539 -23.82 15.38 -7.61
N ASP A 540 -22.73 16.09 -7.33
CA ASP A 540 -21.96 15.85 -6.12
C ASP A 540 -22.78 16.25 -4.87
N THR A 541 -22.63 15.49 -3.80
CA THR A 541 -23.29 15.74 -2.50
C THR A 541 -22.60 16.87 -1.75
N SER A 542 -21.27 16.92 -1.79
CA SER A 542 -20.45 17.98 -1.21
C SER A 542 -19.91 18.90 -2.30
N THR A 543 -20.05 20.20 -2.11
CA THR A 543 -19.61 21.23 -3.06
C THR A 543 -19.22 22.52 -2.32
N GLY A 544 -18.39 23.35 -2.95
CA GLY A 544 -18.02 24.65 -2.36
C GLY A 544 -17.28 24.47 -1.03
N ASP A 545 -17.55 25.37 -0.09
CA ASP A 545 -16.91 25.40 1.25
C ASP A 545 -17.11 24.09 2.04
N ASP A 546 -18.14 23.29 1.72
CA ASP A 546 -18.40 22.04 2.41
C ASP A 546 -17.32 20.98 2.18
N ILE A 547 -16.50 21.10 1.13
CA ILE A 547 -15.38 20.22 0.87
C ILE A 547 -14.36 20.23 2.03
N TYR A 548 -14.14 21.40 2.64
CA TYR A 548 -13.23 21.56 3.78
C TYR A 548 -13.94 21.70 5.13
N ILE A 549 -15.16 21.18 5.27
CA ILE A 549 -15.93 21.26 6.53
C ILE A 549 -15.16 20.70 7.75
N PHE A 550 -14.22 19.78 7.53
CA PHE A 550 -13.38 19.20 8.57
C PHE A 550 -12.17 20.07 8.95
N GLU A 551 -11.92 21.15 8.23
CA GLU A 551 -10.85 22.14 8.44
C GLU A 551 -9.42 21.58 8.30
N PHE A 552 -9.12 20.36 8.74
CA PHE A 552 -7.78 19.78 8.70
C PHE A 552 -7.44 19.13 7.35
N ALA A 553 -8.42 18.64 6.62
CA ALA A 553 -8.27 18.01 5.31
C ALA A 553 -9.53 18.20 4.49
N PRO A 554 -9.47 18.09 3.15
CA PRO A 554 -10.67 18.00 2.34
C PRO A 554 -11.41 16.69 2.66
N ARG A 555 -12.70 16.65 2.35
CA ARG A 555 -13.47 15.40 2.42
C ARG A 555 -12.78 14.31 1.62
N TYR A 556 -12.99 13.06 2.04
CA TYR A 556 -12.49 11.89 1.34
C TYR A 556 -13.11 11.75 -0.05
N SER A 557 -14.43 11.95 -0.14
CA SER A 557 -15.18 11.91 -1.39
C SER A 557 -16.27 13.00 -1.40
N THR A 558 -16.74 13.39 -2.60
CA THR A 558 -17.81 14.35 -2.77
C THR A 558 -19.17 13.73 -3.08
N VAL A 559 -19.21 12.44 -3.44
CA VAL A 559 -20.44 11.73 -3.82
C VAL A 559 -20.85 10.76 -2.72
N ASP A 560 -22.11 10.84 -2.27
CA ASP A 560 -22.70 9.84 -1.38
C ASP A 560 -22.76 8.47 -2.09
N ASN A 561 -22.01 7.52 -1.59
CA ASN A 561 -21.82 6.20 -2.20
C ASN A 561 -22.45 5.05 -1.40
N LYS A 562 -23.25 5.32 -0.38
CA LYS A 562 -23.88 4.31 0.49
C LYS A 562 -24.64 3.21 -0.25
N LYS A 563 -25.21 3.51 -1.41
CA LYS A 563 -25.90 2.52 -2.25
C LYS A 563 -24.97 1.44 -2.78
N ASP A 564 -23.69 1.76 -2.93
CA ASP A 564 -22.66 0.90 -3.51
C ASP A 564 -21.79 0.23 -2.45
N TYR A 565 -22.01 0.53 -1.16
CA TYR A 565 -21.25 -0.10 -0.07
C TYR A 565 -21.44 -1.61 -0.08
N LEU A 566 -20.30 -2.29 0.04
CA LEU A 566 -20.27 -3.73 0.11
C LEU A 566 -20.54 -4.18 1.56
N TRP A 567 -21.36 -5.20 1.70
CA TRP A 567 -21.72 -5.99 2.90
C TRP A 567 -22.17 -5.24 4.17
N ALA A 568 -21.33 -5.05 5.18
CA ALA A 568 -21.79 -4.65 6.52
C ALA A 568 -22.43 -3.24 6.55
N TYR A 569 -21.98 -2.35 5.72
CA TYR A 569 -22.41 -0.95 5.70
C TYR A 569 -23.70 -0.73 4.92
N GLN A 570 -23.95 -1.51 3.85
CA GLN A 570 -25.21 -1.43 3.09
C GLN A 570 -26.46 -1.67 3.93
N LYS A 571 -26.34 -2.49 4.97
CA LYS A 571 -27.48 -2.98 5.76
C LYS A 571 -27.49 -2.45 7.20
N GLY A 572 -26.50 -1.67 7.58
CA GLY A 572 -26.41 -1.06 8.91
C GLY A 572 -27.47 -0.03 9.19
N GLY A 573 -28.15 0.36 8.17
CA GLY A 573 -29.35 1.06 8.37
C GLY A 573 -29.49 2.35 7.61
N GLU A 574 -30.50 2.36 6.80
CA GLU A 574 -31.24 3.58 6.57
C GLU A 574 -31.39 4.26 7.96
N GLY A 575 -30.66 5.35 8.16
CA GLY A 575 -30.77 6.20 9.34
C GLY A 575 -29.57 6.24 10.30
N ARG A 576 -28.49 5.46 10.13
CA ARG A 576 -27.34 5.49 11.02
C ARG A 576 -26.15 6.28 10.51
N LEU A 577 -25.88 6.28 9.21
CA LEU A 577 -24.78 7.02 8.63
C LEU A 577 -25.31 8.10 7.69
N ARG A 578 -25.00 9.33 8.00
CA ARG A 578 -25.14 10.45 7.07
C ARG A 578 -23.87 10.59 6.26
N PHE A 579 -23.95 11.18 5.09
CA PHE A 579 -22.75 11.58 4.35
C PHE A 579 -21.89 12.49 5.27
N GLY A 580 -20.63 12.11 5.44
CA GLY A 580 -19.70 12.77 6.35
C GLY A 580 -19.57 12.15 7.75
N ASP A 581 -20.46 11.21 8.15
CA ASP A 581 -20.36 10.52 9.44
C ASP A 581 -19.31 9.37 9.42
N SER A 582 -18.89 8.93 8.24
CA SER A 582 -17.85 7.92 8.06
C SER A 582 -16.73 8.45 7.17
N VAL A 583 -15.47 8.12 7.48
CA VAL A 583 -14.30 8.56 6.71
C VAL A 583 -14.41 8.22 5.23
N ASN A 584 -14.95 7.07 4.90
CA ASN A 584 -15.06 6.55 3.55
C ASN A 584 -16.36 6.96 2.80
N ASP A 585 -17.19 7.78 3.42
CA ASP A 585 -18.40 8.38 2.80
C ASP A 585 -18.49 9.87 3.13
N GLY A 586 -17.61 10.66 2.54
CA GLY A 586 -17.56 12.09 2.72
C GLY A 586 -16.93 12.58 4.03
N GLY A 587 -16.35 11.70 4.84
CA GLY A 587 -15.50 12.09 5.98
C GLY A 587 -14.15 12.63 5.52
N ALA A 588 -13.15 12.66 6.40
CA ALA A 588 -11.81 13.16 6.09
C ALA A 588 -10.72 12.38 6.82
N VAL A 589 -9.52 12.33 6.26
CA VAL A 589 -8.31 11.76 6.86
C VAL A 589 -7.17 12.76 6.74
N ILE A 590 -6.48 13.03 7.83
CA ILE A 590 -5.45 14.08 7.86
C ILE A 590 -4.22 13.77 7.00
N THR A 591 -3.96 12.51 6.73
CA THR A 591 -2.88 12.06 5.83
C THR A 591 -2.93 12.77 4.47
N TRP A 592 -4.12 12.99 3.94
CA TRP A 592 -4.32 13.62 2.64
C TRP A 592 -3.98 15.11 2.60
N SER A 593 -3.85 15.75 3.77
CA SER A 593 -3.35 17.12 3.85
C SER A 593 -1.91 17.26 3.38
N TYR A 594 -1.12 16.18 3.43
CA TYR A 594 0.20 16.15 2.79
C TYR A 594 0.08 16.38 1.28
N HIS A 595 -0.73 15.57 0.61
CA HIS A 595 -0.90 15.68 -0.84
C HIS A 595 -1.56 16.99 -1.26
N ASP A 596 -2.52 17.49 -0.45
CA ASP A 596 -3.14 18.80 -0.66
C ASP A 596 -2.09 19.93 -0.61
N LEU A 597 -1.28 19.97 0.45
CA LEU A 597 -0.24 21.00 0.61
C LEU A 597 0.83 20.91 -0.49
N VAL A 598 1.29 19.69 -0.83
CA VAL A 598 2.31 19.49 -1.88
C VAL A 598 1.75 19.87 -3.25
N ALA A 599 0.54 19.44 -3.59
CA ALA A 599 -0.12 19.83 -4.85
C ALA A 599 -0.30 21.34 -4.95
N ARG A 600 -0.69 22.03 -3.86
CA ARG A 600 -0.82 23.50 -3.82
C ARG A 600 0.52 24.19 -4.04
N VAL A 601 1.60 23.74 -3.39
CA VAL A 601 2.94 24.34 -3.64
C VAL A 601 3.30 24.25 -5.10
N GLN A 602 3.02 23.11 -5.74
CA GLN A 602 3.36 22.87 -7.15
C GLN A 602 2.50 23.70 -8.12
N GLU A 603 1.20 23.78 -7.88
CA GLU A 603 0.23 24.21 -8.88
C GLU A 603 -0.44 25.57 -8.58
N ARG A 604 -0.56 25.95 -7.30
CA ARG A 604 -1.15 27.23 -6.85
C ARG A 604 -0.09 28.19 -6.32
N GLY A 605 1.09 27.68 -6.01
CA GLY A 605 2.18 28.44 -5.42
C GLY A 605 2.19 28.42 -3.89
N VAL A 606 3.32 28.83 -3.34
CA VAL A 606 3.61 28.71 -1.91
C VAL A 606 2.66 29.52 -1.02
N GLU A 607 2.11 30.64 -1.49
CA GLU A 607 1.20 31.47 -0.69
C GLU A 607 -0.14 30.78 -0.45
N ASP A 608 -0.66 30.10 -1.45
CA ASP A 608 -1.90 29.32 -1.36
C ASP A 608 -1.70 28.15 -0.39
N ALA A 609 -0.65 27.35 -0.58
CA ALA A 609 -0.30 26.25 0.30
C ALA A 609 -0.09 26.73 1.76
N PHE A 610 0.55 27.89 1.96
CA PHE A 610 0.74 28.44 3.28
C PHE A 610 -0.57 28.93 3.91
N GLY A 611 -1.47 29.49 3.11
CA GLY A 611 -2.83 29.82 3.55
C GLY A 611 -3.53 28.58 4.11
N ARG A 612 -3.50 27.49 3.37
CA ARG A 612 -4.08 26.21 3.78
C ARG A 612 -3.41 25.63 5.04
N LEU A 613 -2.09 25.69 5.14
CA LEU A 613 -1.37 25.26 6.34
C LEU A 613 -1.77 26.07 7.58
N LYS A 614 -2.03 27.36 7.43
CA LYS A 614 -2.52 28.21 8.53
C LYS A 614 -3.95 27.88 8.96
N GLU A 615 -4.80 27.42 8.06
CA GLU A 615 -6.13 26.91 8.41
C GLU A 615 -6.03 25.62 9.23
N ILE A 616 -5.16 24.69 8.84
CA ILE A 616 -4.88 23.47 9.63
C ILE A 616 -4.32 23.83 11.01
N ASN A 617 -3.41 24.83 11.10
CA ASN A 617 -2.92 25.32 12.39
C ASN A 617 -4.06 25.87 13.26
N ALA A 618 -4.94 26.69 12.70
CA ALA A 618 -6.07 27.25 13.44
C ALA A 618 -7.04 26.15 13.93
N TRP A 619 -7.29 25.14 13.12
CA TRP A 619 -8.03 23.96 13.54
C TRP A 619 -7.33 23.22 14.71
N TYR A 620 -6.03 22.99 14.62
CA TYR A 620 -5.26 22.31 15.67
C TYR A 620 -5.31 23.08 16.99
N ASP A 621 -5.21 24.42 16.96
CA ASP A 621 -5.35 25.29 18.13
C ASP A 621 -6.75 25.19 18.76
N LYS A 622 -7.81 25.06 17.95
CA LYS A 622 -9.16 24.80 18.45
C LYS A 622 -9.22 23.45 19.17
N VAL A 623 -8.69 22.39 18.56
CA VAL A 623 -8.65 21.05 19.18
C VAL A 623 -7.91 21.10 20.52
N ALA A 624 -6.72 21.70 20.55
CA ALA A 624 -5.91 21.84 21.75
C ALA A 624 -6.62 22.62 22.87
N SER A 625 -7.44 23.61 22.53
CA SER A 625 -8.16 24.42 23.50
C SER A 625 -9.21 23.65 24.30
N TYR A 626 -9.62 22.45 23.85
CA TYR A 626 -10.53 21.57 24.57
C TYR A 626 -9.84 20.76 25.67
N GLY A 627 -8.50 20.74 25.70
CA GLY A 627 -7.70 20.22 26.81
C GLY A 627 -7.65 18.68 26.90
N GLY A 628 -7.92 17.98 25.79
CA GLY A 628 -7.73 16.54 25.70
C GLY A 628 -6.23 16.17 25.70
N GLU A 629 -5.89 15.02 26.30
CA GLU A 629 -4.53 14.49 26.36
C GLU A 629 -4.47 13.07 25.82
N GLY A 630 -3.31 12.68 25.33
CA GLY A 630 -3.08 11.34 24.80
C GLY A 630 -4.08 10.99 23.68
N ILE A 631 -4.70 9.82 23.78
CA ILE A 631 -5.72 9.33 22.83
C ILE A 631 -7.01 10.16 22.82
N ASN A 632 -7.23 10.99 23.85
CA ASN A 632 -8.42 11.82 23.97
C ASN A 632 -8.24 13.20 23.36
N PHE A 633 -7.07 13.54 22.83
CA PHE A 633 -6.77 14.84 22.28
C PHE A 633 -7.79 15.31 21.25
N TYR A 634 -8.06 14.52 20.24
CA TYR A 634 -9.05 14.82 19.22
C TYR A 634 -10.48 14.52 19.70
N ARG A 635 -10.67 13.49 20.53
CA ARG A 635 -11.98 13.07 21.04
C ARG A 635 -12.65 14.16 21.88
N GLU A 636 -11.92 14.83 22.76
CA GLU A 636 -12.46 15.91 23.57
C GLU A 636 -13.04 17.05 22.73
N TYR A 637 -12.51 17.29 21.54
CA TYR A 637 -13.07 18.25 20.60
C TYR A 637 -14.30 17.69 19.87
N TYR A 638 -14.20 16.52 19.22
CA TYR A 638 -15.24 16.00 18.34
C TYR A 638 -16.44 15.41 19.10
N ASP A 639 -16.25 14.70 20.21
CA ASP A 639 -17.34 14.11 21.00
C ASP A 639 -18.28 15.17 21.59
N ARG A 640 -17.81 16.40 21.75
CA ARG A 640 -18.64 17.52 22.25
C ARG A 640 -19.46 18.20 21.18
N GLN A 641 -19.20 17.93 19.91
CA GLN A 641 -19.84 18.66 18.82
C GLN A 641 -21.13 18.01 18.29
N ASP A 642 -21.44 16.77 18.69
CA ASP A 642 -22.58 15.95 18.22
C ASP A 642 -22.67 15.79 16.68
N VAL A 643 -21.60 16.12 15.94
CA VAL A 643 -21.60 16.22 14.48
C VAL A 643 -20.78 15.15 13.82
N VAL A 644 -19.60 14.86 14.37
CA VAL A 644 -18.61 13.94 13.79
C VAL A 644 -17.86 13.25 14.92
N THR A 645 -17.62 11.95 14.81
CA THR A 645 -16.78 11.21 15.76
C THR A 645 -15.42 10.93 15.16
N VAL A 646 -14.43 10.71 16.02
CA VAL A 646 -13.09 10.24 15.63
C VAL A 646 -13.14 8.75 15.41
N GLN A 647 -12.72 8.27 14.25
CA GLN A 647 -12.55 6.84 14.01
C GLN A 647 -11.45 6.28 14.92
N GLY A 648 -11.55 5.00 15.30
CA GLY A 648 -10.63 4.35 16.25
C GLY A 648 -11.11 4.35 17.70
N SER A 649 -12.30 4.92 17.97
CA SER A 649 -12.93 4.84 19.29
C SER A 649 -13.91 3.66 19.45
N GLY A 650 -14.05 2.82 18.43
CA GLY A 650 -15.10 1.80 18.35
C GLY A 650 -16.47 2.36 17.93
N ASN A 651 -16.54 3.65 17.64
CA ASN A 651 -17.68 4.32 17.02
C ASN A 651 -17.33 4.63 15.56
N GLU A 652 -18.31 4.48 14.67
CA GLU A 652 -18.20 4.96 13.32
C GLU A 652 -17.94 6.47 13.34
N GLY A 653 -16.87 6.95 12.66
CA GLY A 653 -16.48 8.34 12.73
C GLY A 653 -16.12 8.92 11.36
N GLY A 654 -16.42 10.21 11.20
CA GLY A 654 -16.12 10.97 9.98
C GLY A 654 -14.71 11.53 9.93
N ALA A 655 -13.93 11.45 11.02
CA ALA A 655 -12.59 12.02 11.10
C ALA A 655 -11.55 10.94 11.38
N GLY A 656 -10.71 10.63 10.38
CA GLY A 656 -9.52 9.78 10.47
C GLY A 656 -8.33 10.60 10.95
N LEU A 657 -7.98 10.44 12.23
CA LEU A 657 -6.90 11.16 12.90
C LEU A 657 -5.91 10.16 13.50
N ASP A 658 -5.11 10.58 14.47
CA ASP A 658 -4.14 9.69 15.12
C ASP A 658 -4.78 8.43 15.75
N SER A 659 -3.99 7.55 16.31
CA SER A 659 -4.33 6.29 16.96
C SER A 659 -4.72 5.11 16.06
N GLU A 660 -5.50 5.30 15.01
CA GLU A 660 -5.85 4.25 14.05
C GLU A 660 -5.13 4.43 12.72
N PHE A 661 -4.81 5.68 12.36
CA PHE A 661 -4.16 6.05 11.12
C PHE A 661 -2.71 6.47 11.37
N LEU A 662 -1.78 5.52 11.32
CA LEU A 662 -0.34 5.77 11.51
C LEU A 662 0.21 6.77 10.50
N GLU A 663 -0.29 6.68 9.29
CA GLU A 663 0.00 7.56 8.18
C GLU A 663 -0.40 9.03 8.42
N ALA A 664 -1.14 9.31 9.48
CA ALA A 664 -1.45 10.69 9.87
C ALA A 664 -0.18 11.53 10.11
N SER A 665 0.93 10.91 10.46
CA SER A 665 2.24 11.55 10.54
C SER A 665 2.72 12.17 9.22
N LEU A 666 2.21 11.71 8.08
CA LEU A 666 2.62 12.21 6.77
C LEU A 666 2.34 13.73 6.59
N MET A 667 1.35 14.29 7.28
CA MET A 667 0.97 15.71 7.11
C MET A 667 2.16 16.67 7.27
N TYR A 668 2.96 16.52 8.34
CA TYR A 668 4.10 17.44 8.55
C TYR A 668 5.24 17.24 7.56
N ALA A 669 5.31 16.09 6.87
CA ALA A 669 6.28 15.86 5.80
C ALA A 669 6.07 16.81 4.60
N ALA A 670 4.90 17.47 4.49
CA ALA A 670 4.71 18.53 3.51
C ALA A 670 5.68 19.71 3.70
N ILE A 671 6.24 19.88 4.89
CA ILE A 671 7.23 20.94 5.12
C ILE A 671 8.55 20.64 4.40
N PRO A 672 9.27 19.52 4.68
CA PRO A 672 10.49 19.20 3.93
C PRO A 672 10.22 19.02 2.43
N TYR A 673 9.25 18.20 2.04
CA TYR A 673 9.09 17.81 0.64
C TYR A 673 8.34 18.85 -0.22
N GLY A 674 7.36 19.55 0.35
CA GLY A 674 6.61 20.60 -0.34
C GLY A 674 7.30 21.96 -0.25
N PHE A 675 7.35 22.54 0.94
CA PHE A 675 7.83 23.92 1.12
C PHE A 675 9.35 24.07 0.97
N PHE A 676 10.13 23.11 1.45
CA PHE A 676 11.59 23.13 1.27
C PHE A 676 12.05 22.42 -0.01
N GLY A 677 11.17 21.67 -0.68
CA GLY A 677 11.50 20.92 -1.89
C GLY A 677 12.68 19.99 -1.68
N PHE A 678 12.76 19.34 -0.51
CA PHE A 678 13.82 18.39 -0.17
C PHE A 678 13.82 17.20 -1.14
N ASP A 679 14.99 16.91 -1.69
CA ASP A 679 15.21 15.81 -2.63
C ASP A 679 16.58 15.18 -2.36
N ALA A 680 16.58 13.89 -2.04
CA ALA A 680 17.77 13.08 -1.82
C ALA A 680 17.89 11.90 -2.81
N THR A 681 17.14 11.91 -3.91
CA THR A 681 17.08 10.79 -4.87
C THR A 681 18.35 10.64 -5.71
N GLU A 682 19.12 11.72 -5.94
CA GLU A 682 20.41 11.67 -6.63
C GLU A 682 21.50 11.14 -5.69
N ALA A 683 22.35 10.21 -6.16
CA ALA A 683 23.36 9.52 -5.34
C ALA A 683 24.32 10.45 -4.60
N ASP A 684 24.76 11.54 -5.23
CA ASP A 684 25.76 12.47 -4.71
C ASP A 684 25.21 13.89 -4.45
N THR A 685 23.89 14.07 -4.44
CA THR A 685 23.28 15.40 -4.38
C THR A 685 22.12 15.43 -3.38
N ILE A 686 22.07 16.48 -2.58
CA ILE A 686 20.91 16.85 -1.76
C ILE A 686 20.33 18.13 -2.34
N GLY A 687 19.06 18.11 -2.71
CA GLY A 687 18.33 19.20 -3.33
C GLY A 687 17.41 19.92 -2.36
N PHE A 688 17.24 21.24 -2.57
CA PHE A 688 16.21 22.06 -1.94
C PHE A 688 15.69 23.10 -2.92
N THR A 689 14.42 23.48 -2.75
CA THR A 689 13.77 24.56 -3.48
C THR A 689 13.37 25.67 -2.52
N HIS A 690 13.65 26.90 -2.91
CA HIS A 690 13.36 28.08 -2.11
C HIS A 690 11.89 28.51 -2.28
N ASN A 691 11.02 28.07 -1.37
CA ASN A 691 9.58 28.39 -1.36
C ASN A 691 9.19 29.06 -0.03
N LEU A 692 9.81 30.20 0.30
CA LEU A 692 9.50 30.92 1.54
C LEU A 692 8.23 31.77 1.37
N PRO A 693 7.16 31.53 2.15
CA PRO A 693 5.95 32.37 2.12
C PRO A 693 6.23 33.85 2.47
N GLU A 694 5.51 34.77 1.83
CA GLU A 694 5.70 36.22 2.05
C GLU A 694 5.50 36.67 3.49
N LYS A 695 4.63 35.99 4.23
CA LYS A 695 4.36 36.32 5.64
C LYS A 695 5.48 35.90 6.58
N LEU A 696 6.39 35.04 6.15
CA LEU A 696 7.54 34.64 6.95
C LEU A 696 8.79 35.44 6.56
N THR A 697 9.57 35.86 7.54
CA THR A 697 10.89 36.45 7.31
C THR A 697 11.99 35.42 7.23
N TYR A 698 11.77 34.28 7.87
CA TYR A 698 12.59 33.07 7.75
C TYR A 698 11.78 31.81 8.07
N TRP A 699 12.23 30.68 7.56
CA TRP A 699 11.79 29.33 7.96
C TRP A 699 13.00 28.42 8.03
N GLN A 700 13.10 27.62 9.10
CA GLN A 700 14.25 26.76 9.39
C GLN A 700 13.76 25.36 9.77
N MET A 701 14.45 24.35 9.25
CA MET A 701 14.33 22.97 9.71
C MET A 701 15.64 22.56 10.37
N ASN A 702 15.53 22.04 11.58
CA ASN A 702 16.64 21.49 12.34
C ASN A 702 16.66 19.97 12.24
N HIS A 703 17.82 19.39 12.55
CA HIS A 703 17.94 17.94 12.71
C HIS A 703 17.59 17.13 11.46
N MET A 704 18.00 17.57 10.30
CA MET A 704 17.93 16.78 9.09
C MET A 704 19.10 15.79 9.03
N GLU A 705 18.83 14.61 8.43
CA GLU A 705 19.82 13.56 8.22
C GLU A 705 19.74 12.98 6.80
N VAL A 706 20.90 12.79 6.16
CA VAL A 706 21.05 12.03 4.92
C VAL A 706 22.37 11.22 5.03
N GLY A 707 22.26 9.91 5.13
CA GLY A 707 23.38 9.05 5.47
C GLY A 707 23.98 9.44 6.81
N SER A 708 25.28 9.61 6.85
CA SER A 708 25.97 10.10 8.07
C SER A 708 25.98 11.63 8.22
N LEU A 709 25.36 12.34 7.31
CA LEU A 709 25.38 13.80 7.26
C LEU A 709 24.19 14.36 8.03
N LYS A 710 24.45 15.05 9.14
CA LYS A 710 23.46 15.75 9.97
C LYS A 710 23.62 17.26 9.82
N PHE A 711 22.52 17.97 9.62
CA PHE A 711 22.53 19.40 9.34
C PHE A 711 21.18 20.08 9.65
N SER A 712 21.16 21.41 9.55
CA SER A 712 19.95 22.22 9.57
C SER A 712 19.91 23.09 8.32
N VAL A 713 18.71 23.45 7.88
CA VAL A 713 18.49 24.34 6.73
C VAL A 713 17.64 25.52 7.10
N LYS A 714 17.96 26.69 6.55
CA LYS A 714 17.22 27.92 6.79
C LYS A 714 16.97 28.69 5.51
N MET A 715 15.75 29.04 5.24
CA MET A 715 15.35 29.99 4.21
C MET A 715 15.15 31.37 4.81
N THR A 716 15.58 32.40 4.12
CA THR A 716 15.17 33.77 4.31
C THR A 716 14.64 34.31 2.99
N ARG A 717 14.21 35.59 2.92
CA ARG A 717 13.56 36.14 1.72
C ARG A 717 14.28 35.84 0.40
N ASN A 718 15.58 35.83 0.37
CA ASN A 718 16.40 35.64 -0.84
C ASN A 718 17.65 34.78 -0.59
N SER A 719 17.70 34.04 0.48
CA SER A 719 18.82 33.16 0.77
C SER A 719 18.41 31.81 1.32
N PHE A 720 19.28 30.84 1.08
CA PHE A 720 19.22 29.50 1.66
C PHE A 720 20.53 29.24 2.40
N THR A 721 20.47 28.79 3.64
CA THR A 721 21.64 28.57 4.48
C THR A 721 21.66 27.14 5.00
N ILE A 722 22.79 26.44 4.86
CA ILE A 722 23.09 25.18 5.53
C ILE A 722 23.84 25.50 6.82
N LEU A 723 23.33 24.97 7.93
CA LEU A 723 23.85 25.18 9.26
C LEU A 723 24.23 23.86 9.94
N ASN A 724 25.22 23.91 10.82
CA ASN A 724 25.57 22.81 11.71
C ASN A 724 25.88 21.47 11.01
N ALA A 725 26.31 21.51 9.75
CA ALA A 725 26.63 20.30 9.00
C ALA A 725 27.76 19.53 9.70
N LYS A 726 27.49 18.26 10.00
CA LYS A 726 28.39 17.30 10.64
C LYS A 726 28.31 15.97 9.91
N GLY A 727 29.37 15.16 10.01
CA GLY A 727 29.44 13.85 9.38
C GLY A 727 30.35 13.84 8.16
N VAL A 728 30.35 12.72 7.44
CA VAL A 728 31.18 12.54 6.24
C VAL A 728 30.47 13.13 5.03
N VAL A 729 31.04 14.17 4.46
CA VAL A 729 30.46 14.87 3.29
C VAL A 729 30.88 14.20 1.97
N GLY A 730 32.07 13.60 1.90
CA GLY A 730 32.59 12.96 0.67
C GLY A 730 32.53 13.90 -0.54
N ASN A 731 31.91 13.41 -1.62
CA ASN A 731 31.66 14.19 -2.84
C ASN A 731 30.23 14.75 -2.91
N MET A 732 29.53 14.79 -1.78
CA MET A 732 28.13 15.25 -1.72
C MET A 732 28.01 16.70 -2.21
N LYS A 733 27.02 16.95 -3.01
CA LYS A 733 26.66 18.27 -3.55
C LYS A 733 25.39 18.78 -2.93
N LEU A 734 25.28 20.08 -2.85
CA LEU A 734 24.08 20.82 -2.50
C LEU A 734 23.53 21.45 -3.79
N LYS A 735 22.30 21.16 -4.15
CA LYS A 735 21.57 21.72 -5.28
C LYS A 735 20.44 22.61 -4.78
N LEU A 736 20.52 23.88 -5.02
CA LEU A 736 19.55 24.88 -4.59
C LEU A 736 18.82 25.46 -5.81
N THR A 737 17.49 25.47 -5.76
CA THR A 737 16.65 26.07 -6.80
C THR A 737 15.95 27.29 -6.24
N PHE A 738 16.07 28.44 -6.91
CA PHE A 738 15.41 29.69 -6.57
C PHE A 738 14.59 30.19 -7.74
N ASP A 739 13.56 30.97 -7.46
CA ASP A 739 12.91 31.78 -8.48
C ASP A 739 13.85 32.87 -8.98
N LYS A 740 13.83 33.12 -10.28
CA LYS A 740 14.62 34.18 -10.88
C LYS A 740 14.01 35.53 -10.54
N PRO A 741 14.76 36.44 -9.89
CA PRO A 741 14.27 37.77 -9.62
C PRO A 741 14.04 38.57 -10.90
N SER A 742 13.11 39.52 -10.85
CA SER A 742 12.89 40.46 -11.96
C SER A 742 14.06 41.44 -12.02
N GLY A 743 14.91 41.33 -13.04
CA GLY A 743 16.06 42.22 -13.27
C GLY A 743 17.37 41.47 -13.50
N SER A 744 18.52 42.10 -13.20
CA SER A 744 19.81 41.46 -13.27
C SER A 744 20.02 40.57 -12.04
N GLU A 745 20.23 39.28 -12.26
CA GLU A 745 20.51 38.32 -11.22
C GLU A 745 21.97 38.38 -10.75
N GLN A 746 22.17 38.25 -9.47
CA GLN A 746 23.48 38.06 -8.86
C GLN A 746 23.38 36.91 -7.84
N VAL A 747 24.18 35.87 -8.02
CA VAL A 747 24.32 34.80 -7.05
C VAL A 747 25.55 35.02 -6.18
N LEU A 748 25.36 34.95 -4.87
CA LEU A 748 26.43 35.05 -3.88
C LEU A 748 26.53 33.76 -3.08
N ILE A 749 27.75 33.25 -2.87
CA ILE A 749 28.06 32.19 -1.91
C ILE A 749 28.90 32.80 -0.82
N ASP A 750 28.43 32.77 0.44
CA ASP A 750 29.05 33.41 1.59
C ASP A 750 29.44 34.88 1.34
N GLY A 751 28.55 35.61 0.66
CA GLY A 751 28.69 37.01 0.32
C GLY A 751 29.62 37.30 -0.88
N LYS A 752 30.18 36.29 -1.51
CA LYS A 752 31.03 36.43 -2.70
C LYS A 752 30.27 36.06 -3.95
N ALA A 753 30.33 36.92 -4.96
CA ALA A 753 29.69 36.66 -6.25
C ALA A 753 30.29 35.40 -6.93
N THR A 754 29.42 34.61 -7.54
CA THR A 754 29.79 33.44 -8.33
C THR A 754 29.07 33.45 -9.69
N THR A 755 29.65 32.75 -10.64
CA THR A 755 29.05 32.44 -11.95
C THR A 755 28.68 30.95 -12.06
N ASP A 756 28.90 30.19 -11.00
CA ASP A 756 28.66 28.73 -10.95
C ASP A 756 27.18 28.45 -10.67
N TYR A 757 26.31 28.84 -11.58
CA TYR A 757 24.90 28.57 -11.55
C TYR A 757 24.33 28.45 -12.97
N VAL A 758 23.18 27.80 -13.08
CA VAL A 758 22.45 27.63 -14.33
C VAL A 758 21.10 28.34 -14.24
N VAL A 759 20.74 29.09 -15.26
CA VAL A 759 19.39 29.63 -15.42
C VAL A 759 18.62 28.71 -16.35
N ASN A 760 17.52 28.17 -15.85
CA ASN A 760 16.61 27.33 -16.61
C ASN A 760 15.20 27.92 -16.49
N ASN A 761 14.70 28.49 -17.59
CA ASN A 761 13.47 29.27 -17.62
C ASN A 761 13.52 30.42 -16.60
N ASP A 762 12.60 30.41 -15.63
CA ASP A 762 12.46 31.36 -14.53
C ASP A 762 13.08 30.87 -13.21
N LYS A 763 13.93 29.83 -13.25
CA LYS A 763 14.63 29.30 -12.09
C LYS A 763 16.14 29.50 -12.20
N ILE A 764 16.77 29.77 -11.05
CA ILE A 764 18.21 29.78 -10.85
C ILE A 764 18.57 28.52 -10.07
N ILE A 765 19.46 27.69 -10.64
CA ILE A 765 19.93 26.44 -10.03
C ILE A 765 21.41 26.61 -9.68
N VAL A 766 21.74 26.48 -8.41
CA VAL A 766 23.10 26.53 -7.88
C VAL A 766 23.49 25.14 -7.39
N THR A 767 24.59 24.59 -7.91
CA THR A 767 25.11 23.28 -7.45
C THR A 767 26.54 23.45 -6.95
N ILE A 768 26.77 23.20 -5.67
CA ILE A 768 28.05 23.39 -4.98
C ILE A 768 28.38 22.18 -4.10
N PRO A 769 29.65 22.00 -3.69
CA PRO A 769 29.96 21.01 -2.65
C PRO A 769 29.14 21.25 -1.40
N PHE A 770 28.66 20.18 -0.77
CA PHE A 770 27.85 20.28 0.45
C PHE A 770 28.73 20.75 1.62
N ALA A 771 28.39 21.88 2.19
CA ALA A 771 29.07 22.46 3.35
C ALA A 771 28.17 23.46 4.07
N ASN A 772 28.55 23.87 5.29
CA ASN A 772 27.97 25.07 5.90
C ASN A 772 28.21 26.27 4.97
N CYS A 773 27.16 26.84 4.46
CA CYS A 773 27.23 27.98 3.53
C CYS A 773 25.91 28.75 3.48
N THR A 774 25.97 29.96 2.96
CA THR A 774 24.80 30.76 2.62
C THR A 774 24.83 31.10 1.13
N VAL A 775 23.80 30.67 0.42
CA VAL A 775 23.59 31.04 -0.97
C VAL A 775 22.50 32.11 -1.01
N THR A 776 22.80 33.24 -1.67
CA THR A 776 21.89 34.39 -1.79
C THR A 776 21.69 34.72 -3.27
N VAL A 777 20.43 34.92 -3.67
CA VAL A 777 20.06 35.39 -5.01
C VAL A 777 19.46 36.79 -4.88
N LYS A 778 19.99 37.78 -5.66
CA LYS A 778 19.59 39.18 -5.63
C LYS A 778 19.13 39.64 -7.00
#